data_fad65898026fdc634b278e61d9f6d5de
#
_entry.id   fad65898026fdc634b278e61d9f6d5de
#
_cell.length_a   1.000
_cell.length_b   1.000
_cell.length_c   1.000
_cell.angle_alpha   90.00
_cell.angle_beta   90.00
_cell.angle_gamma   90.00
#
_symmetry.space_group_name_H-M   'P 1'
#
loop_
_entity.id
_entity.type
_entity.pdbx_description
1 polymer ?
#
loop_
_entity_poly.entity_id
_entity_poly.type
_entity_poly.pdbx_seq_one_letter_code
_entity_poly.pdbx_strand_id
1 'polypeptide(L)'
;MNKLLTLLLLTALPAIGQVNYGELRLKLTDPSGTGVQASVELTCAGNGYGKTFPSDASGNLAVQSMPYGIYEIQVTKSGFAPLSTSVDVRSALPVSESIYLHVASVVTKVNVAATSTLIDPDSASSVMRIGAKQIEERLSSLPGRSVQDLVNSQPGWLYEGNAVLHPRGSEYQTQFVVDGIPLIDNRSPSFGPEIEADDLDGLSIYTAGYPAEYGRKMGGVVELDTRRQTDAGVHGELVLSGGSYDSASSYGRLQDVWGRNTVSASASGSTTDHYLNPVVPENFTNTGTIADFSTRYERDLTARDRISFDVRHELSRFLIPNELLQQQAGQIQNGDNFETLGTAHYQHIVSPDTLIAFAGMVRDNSNDLYSNPKSTPVIAFQHNDFREGYFKGTLSLHHGSHEFKVGVESDSIFLHEHFNYQITDSSYFDPDTPQTLSFADQRPDLDQSAFVEDLFRLRNWTISAGLRWDHYQLLLNQNAFSPRVSIGRYLPSLKLVLHGSFDRVFQTPSFENILISSSPKIDALSDQFLRLPVQPSSGNYYEGGLTQAVFNRMRLDMNVYRRDVRNYADDDQLLNTGVSYPIAFDKSVIYGAEAKLAVVQLGKVNGYLSYSYMVGNVWFPVTGGLFLGDDANDAITQLNGHFPDSQDQRNTLRTRFQYQVLPRIWFAAGAEYGSGLPFEYEGTEADALARYGPQVVSRINFTRGRIRPLLAVNSSLGVDVYKGERMITRFQVDGGNLTNRLNVIDFGGLFSGNAIAPARSVTMRLNTSF
;
A
#
# COMPACT_ATOMS: atom_id res chain seq x y z
N MET A 1 -7.82 -2.72 37.21
CA MET A 1 -8.94 -2.72 36.27
C MET A 1 -9.90 -1.54 36.44
N ASN A 2 -10.52 -1.31 37.61
CA ASN A 2 -11.49 -0.21 37.75
C ASN A 2 -10.93 1.23 37.67
N LYS A 3 -9.66 1.48 37.93
CA LYS A 3 -9.05 2.83 37.84
C LYS A 3 -8.62 3.20 36.40
N LEU A 4 -8.36 2.23 35.54
CA LEU A 4 -8.08 2.47 34.12
C LEU A 4 -9.37 2.77 33.34
N LEU A 5 -10.47 2.09 33.67
CA LEU A 5 -11.78 2.35 33.07
C LEU A 5 -12.34 3.73 33.44
N THR A 6 -12.01 4.22 34.66
CA THR A 6 -12.45 5.56 35.11
C THR A 6 -11.60 6.67 34.49
N LEU A 7 -10.34 6.42 34.16
CA LEU A 7 -9.49 7.36 33.45
C LEU A 7 -9.88 7.46 31.96
N LEU A 8 -10.28 6.35 31.34
CA LEU A 8 -10.79 6.32 29.95
C LEU A 8 -12.16 7.02 29.82
N LEU A 9 -12.98 7.06 30.87
CA LEU A 9 -14.27 7.73 30.87
C LEU A 9 -14.20 9.24 31.19
N LEU A 10 -13.10 9.73 31.75
CA LEU A 10 -12.89 11.16 32.08
C LEU A 10 -12.18 11.95 30.95
N THR A 11 -11.63 11.25 29.92
CA THR A 11 -11.04 11.88 28.74
C THR A 11 -11.92 11.76 27.50
N ALA A 12 -13.19 11.40 27.63
CA ALA A 12 -14.16 11.45 26.54
C ALA A 12 -14.54 12.91 26.19
N LEU A 13 -13.54 13.70 25.81
CA LEU A 13 -13.75 14.80 24.89
C LEU A 13 -14.09 14.18 23.55
N PRO A 14 -15.04 14.71 22.78
CA PRO A 14 -15.42 14.15 21.48
C PRO A 14 -14.18 14.14 20.59
N ALA A 15 -13.73 12.94 20.30
CA ALA A 15 -12.59 12.66 19.43
C ALA A 15 -13.09 12.54 17.98
N ILE A 16 -12.38 13.08 17.03
CA ILE A 16 -12.93 13.39 15.70
C ILE A 16 -11.84 13.32 14.58
N GLY A 17 -11.97 12.57 13.48
CA GLY A 17 -10.95 12.24 12.50
C GLY A 17 -11.10 12.68 11.03
N GLN A 18 -10.05 12.68 10.21
CA GLN A 18 -9.99 13.25 8.86
C GLN A 18 -9.58 12.26 7.75
N VAL A 19 -10.06 12.56 6.52
CA VAL A 19 -9.74 11.91 5.25
C VAL A 19 -9.05 12.94 4.33
N ASN A 20 -8.06 12.50 3.53
CA ASN A 20 -7.37 13.35 2.53
C ASN A 20 -8.12 13.43 1.20
N TYR A 21 -9.42 13.51 1.28
CA TYR A 21 -10.32 13.61 0.13
C TYR A 21 -11.15 14.86 0.25
N GLY A 22 -11.50 15.40 -0.92
CA GLY A 22 -12.42 16.51 -1.03
C GLY A 22 -13.87 16.05 -1.15
N GLU A 23 -14.75 17.00 -1.03
CA GLU A 23 -16.17 16.86 -1.28
C GLU A 23 -16.62 17.94 -2.28
N LEU A 24 -17.42 17.54 -3.28
CA LEU A 24 -18.06 18.44 -4.23
C LEU A 24 -19.55 18.50 -3.95
N ARG A 25 -20.08 19.71 -3.76
CA ARG A 25 -21.51 20.00 -3.61
C ARG A 25 -21.98 20.81 -4.80
N LEU A 26 -22.85 20.23 -5.62
CA LEU A 26 -23.41 20.90 -6.79
C LEU A 26 -24.87 21.29 -6.55
N LYS A 27 -25.25 22.45 -7.06
CA LYS A 27 -26.62 22.89 -7.18
C LYS A 27 -26.95 23.15 -8.67
N LEU A 28 -27.78 22.31 -9.25
CA LEU A 28 -28.21 22.45 -10.64
C LEU A 28 -29.55 23.17 -10.69
N THR A 29 -29.64 24.25 -11.46
CA THR A 29 -30.89 25.03 -11.60
C THR A 29 -31.16 25.38 -13.07
N ASP A 30 -32.44 25.58 -13.40
CA ASP A 30 -32.85 26.17 -14.65
C ASP A 30 -32.73 27.71 -14.62
N PRO A 31 -33.01 28.45 -15.72
CA PRO A 31 -32.97 29.90 -15.73
C PRO A 31 -33.97 30.59 -14.80
N SER A 32 -34.97 29.86 -14.29
CA SER A 32 -35.94 30.39 -13.31
C SER A 32 -35.46 30.20 -11.85
N GLY A 33 -34.34 29.51 -11.66
CA GLY A 33 -33.82 29.16 -10.35
C GLY A 33 -34.40 27.87 -9.74
N THR A 34 -35.25 27.15 -10.49
CA THR A 34 -35.84 25.88 -10.08
C THR A 34 -34.78 24.76 -10.18
N GLY A 35 -34.69 23.89 -9.16
CA GLY A 35 -33.78 22.74 -9.18
C GLY A 35 -34.06 21.74 -10.30
N VAL A 36 -33.03 21.23 -10.96
CA VAL A 36 -33.14 20.30 -12.08
C VAL A 36 -32.45 18.99 -11.77
N GLN A 37 -33.20 17.90 -11.81
CA GLN A 37 -32.62 16.56 -11.78
C GLN A 37 -31.95 16.25 -13.12
N ALA A 38 -30.64 16.01 -13.11
CA ALA A 38 -29.81 15.75 -14.28
C ALA A 38 -28.77 14.67 -14.00
N SER A 39 -28.17 14.11 -15.06
CA SER A 39 -27.01 13.24 -14.98
C SER A 39 -25.73 14.08 -15.00
N VAL A 40 -24.86 13.86 -14.03
CA VAL A 40 -23.58 14.57 -13.86
C VAL A 40 -22.45 13.54 -13.98
N GLU A 41 -21.64 13.66 -15.01
CA GLU A 41 -20.42 12.88 -15.17
C GLU A 41 -19.24 13.71 -14.67
N LEU A 42 -18.45 13.13 -13.76
CA LEU A 42 -17.24 13.72 -13.20
C LEU A 42 -16.04 12.91 -13.65
N THR A 43 -15.09 13.56 -14.33
CA THR A 43 -13.88 12.88 -14.81
C THR A 43 -12.63 13.65 -14.45
N CYS A 44 -11.58 12.94 -14.04
CA CYS A 44 -10.24 13.46 -13.87
C CYS A 44 -9.22 12.46 -14.41
N ALA A 45 -8.67 12.77 -15.58
CA ALA A 45 -7.73 11.89 -16.26
C ALA A 45 -6.40 11.72 -15.49
N GLY A 46 -6.02 12.73 -14.69
CA GLY A 46 -4.78 12.73 -13.91
C GLY A 46 -4.76 11.75 -12.74
N ASN A 47 -5.94 11.45 -12.16
CA ASN A 47 -6.08 10.50 -11.05
C ASN A 47 -6.90 9.26 -11.43
N GLY A 48 -7.29 9.12 -12.70
CA GLY A 48 -8.06 7.96 -13.17
C GLY A 48 -9.52 7.92 -12.68
N TYR A 49 -10.05 9.03 -12.16
CA TYR A 49 -11.42 9.10 -11.67
C TYR A 49 -12.40 9.29 -12.83
N GLY A 50 -13.50 8.54 -12.83
CA GLY A 50 -14.58 8.67 -13.79
C GLY A 50 -15.84 8.01 -13.25
N LYS A 51 -16.82 8.83 -12.78
CA LYS A 51 -18.10 8.36 -12.24
C LYS A 51 -19.24 9.26 -12.72
N THR A 52 -20.42 8.69 -12.84
CA THR A 52 -21.65 9.40 -13.20
C THR A 52 -22.64 9.33 -12.04
N PHE A 53 -23.22 10.47 -11.68
CA PHE A 53 -24.15 10.62 -10.56
C PHE A 53 -25.44 11.31 -11.02
N PRO A 54 -26.62 10.89 -10.54
CA PRO A 54 -27.83 11.66 -10.66
C PRO A 54 -27.89 12.75 -9.58
N SER A 55 -28.28 13.96 -9.91
CA SER A 55 -28.72 14.93 -8.90
C SER A 55 -30.11 14.60 -8.39
N ASP A 56 -30.46 15.06 -7.18
CA ASP A 56 -31.81 14.90 -6.63
C ASP A 56 -32.87 15.73 -7.38
N ALA A 57 -34.16 15.56 -7.04
CA ALA A 57 -35.25 16.30 -7.64
C ALA A 57 -35.17 17.83 -7.42
N SER A 58 -34.44 18.26 -6.39
CA SER A 58 -34.17 19.66 -6.09
C SER A 58 -32.89 20.18 -6.78
N GLY A 59 -32.21 19.37 -7.59
CA GLY A 59 -30.98 19.70 -8.29
C GLY A 59 -29.72 19.66 -7.43
N ASN A 60 -29.74 19.05 -6.23
CA ASN A 60 -28.55 18.95 -5.40
C ASN A 60 -27.83 17.62 -5.70
N LEU A 61 -26.50 17.67 -5.62
CA LEU A 61 -25.63 16.51 -5.68
C LEU A 61 -24.45 16.76 -4.72
N ALA A 62 -24.17 15.80 -3.82
CA ALA A 62 -22.97 15.80 -3.00
C ALA A 62 -22.14 14.56 -3.34
N VAL A 63 -20.91 14.77 -3.80
CA VAL A 63 -19.94 13.69 -4.09
C VAL A 63 -18.81 13.79 -3.11
N GLN A 64 -18.63 12.73 -2.34
CA GLN A 64 -17.66 12.63 -1.24
C GLN A 64 -16.45 11.79 -1.66
N SER A 65 -15.42 11.84 -0.84
CA SER A 65 -14.19 11.02 -1.02
C SER A 65 -13.60 11.17 -2.43
N MET A 66 -13.55 12.39 -2.92
CA MET A 66 -12.96 12.71 -4.20
C MET A 66 -11.45 12.90 -4.04
N PRO A 67 -10.59 12.12 -4.71
CA PRO A 67 -9.17 12.40 -4.77
C PRO A 67 -8.91 13.83 -5.21
N TYR A 68 -7.90 14.51 -4.64
CA TYR A 68 -7.62 15.88 -5.06
C TYR A 68 -7.24 15.95 -6.54
N GLY A 69 -7.75 16.95 -7.24
CA GLY A 69 -7.52 17.17 -8.67
C GLY A 69 -8.52 18.14 -9.31
N ILE A 70 -8.28 18.44 -10.58
CA ILE A 70 -9.20 19.24 -11.40
C ILE A 70 -10.13 18.27 -12.12
N TYR A 71 -11.42 18.40 -11.84
CA TYR A 71 -12.47 17.58 -12.43
C TYR A 71 -13.18 18.30 -13.55
N GLU A 72 -13.41 17.60 -14.66
CA GLU A 72 -14.38 18.00 -15.67
C GLU A 72 -15.75 17.51 -15.23
N ILE A 73 -16.70 18.44 -15.20
CA ILE A 73 -18.12 18.19 -14.90
C ILE A 73 -18.88 18.25 -16.21
N GLN A 74 -19.49 17.14 -16.62
CA GLN A 74 -20.42 17.13 -17.76
C GLN A 74 -21.84 16.89 -17.25
N VAL A 75 -22.74 17.84 -17.53
CA VAL A 75 -24.16 17.76 -17.14
C VAL A 75 -25.02 17.52 -18.34
N THR A 76 -25.86 16.48 -18.31
CA THR A 76 -26.77 16.11 -19.38
C THR A 76 -28.19 15.94 -18.86
N LYS A 77 -29.15 16.56 -19.54
CA LYS A 77 -30.60 16.43 -19.25
C LYS A 77 -31.40 16.64 -20.54
N SER A 78 -32.40 15.80 -20.79
CA SER A 78 -33.31 15.97 -21.93
C SER A 78 -34.04 17.31 -21.81
N GLY A 79 -34.07 18.09 -22.92
CA GLY A 79 -34.64 19.44 -22.99
C GLY A 79 -33.69 20.57 -22.59
N PHE A 80 -32.48 20.28 -22.11
CA PHE A 80 -31.43 21.25 -21.79
C PHE A 80 -30.24 21.09 -22.71
N ALA A 81 -29.48 22.16 -22.91
CA ALA A 81 -28.20 22.10 -23.60
C ALA A 81 -27.16 21.37 -22.72
N PRO A 82 -26.39 20.42 -23.28
CA PRO A 82 -25.29 19.81 -22.51
C PRO A 82 -24.32 20.90 -22.06
N LEU A 83 -23.87 20.79 -20.79
CA LEU A 83 -22.92 21.74 -20.20
C LEU A 83 -21.68 20.98 -19.75
N SER A 84 -20.51 21.54 -20.04
CA SER A 84 -19.26 21.08 -19.45
C SER A 84 -18.55 22.27 -18.79
N THR A 85 -18.06 22.04 -17.60
CA THR A 85 -17.24 22.98 -16.81
C THR A 85 -16.18 22.23 -16.03
N SER A 86 -15.30 22.94 -15.36
CA SER A 86 -14.31 22.30 -14.49
C SER A 86 -14.42 22.81 -13.06
N VAL A 87 -14.12 21.95 -12.11
CA VAL A 87 -14.03 22.28 -10.69
C VAL A 87 -12.72 21.75 -10.12
N ASP A 88 -12.20 22.47 -9.18
CA ASP A 88 -10.96 22.17 -8.50
C ASP A 88 -11.24 21.71 -7.07
N VAL A 89 -10.91 20.44 -6.77
CA VAL A 89 -11.08 19.82 -5.47
C VAL A 89 -9.68 19.58 -4.88
N ARG A 90 -9.23 20.46 -3.97
CA ARG A 90 -7.84 20.50 -3.50
C ARG A 90 -7.67 20.43 -2.00
N SER A 91 -8.76 20.42 -1.26
CA SER A 91 -8.73 20.32 0.20
C SER A 91 -9.88 19.45 0.68
N ALA A 92 -9.82 19.05 1.94
CA ALA A 92 -10.92 18.35 2.60
C ALA A 92 -12.17 19.22 2.82
N LEU A 93 -12.04 20.53 2.62
CA LEU A 93 -13.18 21.46 2.65
C LEU A 93 -14.11 21.21 1.44
N PRO A 94 -15.43 21.13 1.66
CA PRO A 94 -16.36 20.95 0.57
C PRO A 94 -16.34 22.13 -0.42
N VAL A 95 -16.14 21.83 -1.70
CA VAL A 95 -16.28 22.80 -2.78
C VAL A 95 -17.74 22.87 -3.18
N SER A 96 -18.35 24.06 -3.15
CA SER A 96 -19.75 24.26 -3.49
C SER A 96 -19.87 25.06 -4.79
N GLU A 97 -20.53 24.47 -5.80
CA GLU A 97 -20.71 25.07 -7.12
C GLU A 97 -22.18 25.11 -7.50
N SER A 98 -22.61 26.26 -8.08
CA SER A 98 -23.95 26.42 -8.65
C SER A 98 -23.90 26.49 -10.18
N ILE A 99 -24.56 25.53 -10.82
CA ILE A 99 -24.57 25.36 -12.28
C ILE A 99 -25.94 25.69 -12.82
N TYR A 100 -25.99 26.59 -13.80
CA TYR A 100 -27.22 27.01 -14.49
C TYR A 100 -27.35 26.28 -15.83
N LEU A 101 -28.42 25.51 -16.01
CA LEU A 101 -28.68 24.76 -17.22
C LEU A 101 -29.57 25.59 -18.15
N HIS A 102 -29.13 25.84 -19.38
CA HIS A 102 -29.90 26.53 -20.39
C HIS A 102 -30.80 25.56 -21.18
N VAL A 103 -32.04 25.97 -21.47
CA VAL A 103 -32.95 25.19 -22.32
C VAL A 103 -32.34 25.03 -23.72
N ALA A 104 -32.40 23.82 -24.26
CA ALA A 104 -31.83 23.52 -25.58
C ALA A 104 -32.57 24.35 -26.66
N SER A 105 -31.87 25.29 -27.29
CA SER A 105 -32.32 25.95 -28.49
C SER A 105 -31.85 25.18 -29.73
N VAL A 106 -32.63 25.21 -30.83
CA VAL A 106 -32.39 24.39 -32.03
C VAL A 106 -31.02 24.66 -32.73
N VAL A 107 -30.21 25.60 -32.25
CA VAL A 107 -28.95 26.04 -32.90
C VAL A 107 -27.79 26.29 -31.91
N THR A 108 -27.67 25.64 -30.80
CA THR A 108 -26.51 25.90 -29.93
C THR A 108 -25.48 24.78 -30.04
N LYS A 109 -24.44 24.96 -30.86
CA LYS A 109 -23.16 24.26 -30.67
C LYS A 109 -22.48 24.92 -29.47
N VAL A 110 -22.55 24.29 -28.31
CA VAL A 110 -21.71 24.67 -27.20
C VAL A 110 -20.32 24.14 -27.50
N ASN A 111 -19.38 25.01 -27.85
CA ASN A 111 -17.98 24.69 -27.91
C ASN A 111 -17.48 24.64 -26.45
N VAL A 112 -17.44 23.46 -25.88
CA VAL A 112 -16.81 23.22 -24.58
C VAL A 112 -15.31 23.10 -24.82
N ALA A 113 -14.54 24.05 -24.34
CA ALA A 113 -13.10 23.90 -24.22
C ALA A 113 -12.84 22.97 -23.01
N ALA A 114 -12.80 21.67 -23.26
CA ALA A 114 -12.37 20.70 -22.25
C ALA A 114 -10.95 21.07 -21.81
N THR A 115 -10.83 21.55 -20.59
CA THR A 115 -9.52 21.76 -19.97
C THR A 115 -8.92 20.38 -19.69
N SER A 116 -7.73 20.08 -20.22
CA SER A 116 -7.11 18.77 -20.01
C SER A 116 -6.78 18.57 -18.53
N THR A 117 -7.34 17.53 -17.91
CA THR A 117 -7.11 17.15 -16.52
C THR A 117 -6.02 16.07 -16.37
N LEU A 118 -5.13 15.94 -17.36
CA LEU A 118 -4.06 14.92 -17.36
C LEU A 118 -2.99 15.14 -16.30
N ILE A 119 -2.75 16.40 -15.94
CA ILE A 119 -1.78 16.78 -14.91
C ILE A 119 -2.42 17.76 -13.95
N ASP A 120 -1.98 17.74 -12.70
CA ASP A 120 -2.35 18.75 -11.71
C ASP A 120 -1.31 19.89 -11.74
N PRO A 121 -1.70 21.10 -12.22
CA PRO A 121 -0.81 22.25 -12.30
C PRO A 121 -0.27 22.73 -10.97
N ASP A 122 -0.97 22.39 -9.87
CA ASP A 122 -0.65 22.83 -8.53
C ASP A 122 -0.07 21.71 -7.66
N SER A 123 0.42 20.63 -8.27
CA SER A 123 1.16 19.59 -7.57
C SER A 123 2.54 20.09 -7.19
N ALA A 124 2.93 19.92 -5.93
CA ALA A 124 4.28 20.19 -5.43
C ALA A 124 5.17 18.94 -5.37
N SER A 125 4.59 17.73 -5.55
CA SER A 125 5.27 16.45 -5.47
C SER A 125 4.73 15.45 -6.50
N SER A 126 5.43 14.33 -6.68
CA SER A 126 4.96 13.24 -7.53
C SER A 126 4.05 12.32 -6.72
N VAL A 127 2.77 12.25 -7.11
CA VAL A 127 1.80 11.31 -6.55
C VAL A 127 1.31 10.39 -7.67
N MET A 128 1.44 9.08 -7.47
CA MET A 128 0.93 8.11 -8.42
C MET A 128 -0.45 7.66 -7.96
N ARG A 129 -1.44 7.67 -8.87
CA ARG A 129 -2.83 7.32 -8.57
C ARG A 129 -3.29 6.18 -9.46
N ILE A 130 -4.05 5.26 -8.86
CA ILE A 130 -4.70 4.14 -9.51
C ILE A 130 -6.19 4.28 -9.22
N GLY A 131 -7.00 4.50 -10.25
CA GLY A 131 -8.45 4.68 -10.09
C GLY A 131 -9.22 3.36 -10.27
N ALA A 132 -10.53 3.39 -9.97
CA ALA A 132 -11.43 2.23 -9.98
C ALA A 132 -11.35 1.41 -11.28
N LYS A 133 -11.33 2.07 -12.45
CA LYS A 133 -11.23 1.36 -13.73
C LYS A 133 -9.94 0.54 -13.87
N GLN A 134 -8.82 1.08 -13.40
CA GLN A 134 -7.53 0.36 -13.46
C GLN A 134 -7.52 -0.82 -12.48
N ILE A 135 -8.20 -0.68 -11.35
CA ILE A 135 -8.42 -1.76 -10.39
C ILE A 135 -9.28 -2.88 -11.01
N GLU A 136 -10.39 -2.52 -11.65
CA GLU A 136 -11.31 -3.47 -12.29
C GLU A 136 -10.67 -4.22 -13.46
N GLU A 137 -9.85 -3.54 -14.29
CA GLU A 137 -9.21 -4.10 -15.48
C GLU A 137 -7.78 -4.61 -15.22
N ARG A 138 -7.36 -4.75 -13.94
CA ARG A 138 -6.05 -5.26 -13.57
C ARG A 138 -5.85 -6.71 -14.04
N LEU A 139 -4.59 -7.12 -14.14
CA LEU A 139 -4.25 -8.55 -14.20
C LEU A 139 -4.73 -9.21 -12.89
N SER A 140 -5.30 -10.39 -12.98
CA SER A 140 -5.68 -11.15 -11.78
C SER A 140 -4.45 -11.49 -10.95
N SER A 141 -4.53 -11.24 -9.66
CA SER A 141 -3.50 -11.56 -8.66
C SER A 141 -3.74 -12.93 -8.06
N LEU A 142 -2.71 -13.52 -7.49
CA LEU A 142 -2.88 -14.61 -6.54
C LEU A 142 -3.61 -14.11 -5.27
N PRO A 143 -4.35 -14.96 -4.57
CA PRO A 143 -4.95 -14.61 -3.30
C PRO A 143 -3.95 -13.98 -2.33
N GLY A 144 -4.36 -12.92 -1.63
CA GLY A 144 -3.54 -12.18 -0.69
C GLY A 144 -2.56 -11.16 -1.29
N ARG A 145 -2.65 -10.82 -2.60
CA ARG A 145 -1.65 -9.96 -3.26
C ARG A 145 -2.23 -8.85 -4.14
N SER A 146 -3.54 -8.65 -4.13
CA SER A 146 -4.20 -7.80 -5.12
C SER A 146 -3.80 -6.32 -5.02
N VAL A 147 -3.65 -5.79 -3.82
CA VAL A 147 -3.18 -4.41 -3.55
C VAL A 147 -1.68 -4.30 -3.80
N GLN A 148 -0.89 -5.25 -3.31
CA GLN A 148 0.56 -5.26 -3.47
C GLN A 148 0.96 -5.29 -4.95
N ASP A 149 0.28 -6.08 -5.79
CA ASP A 149 0.53 -6.13 -7.23
C ASP A 149 0.25 -4.79 -7.93
N LEU A 150 -0.82 -4.09 -7.51
CA LEU A 150 -1.13 -2.76 -8.02
C LEU A 150 -0.03 -1.75 -7.65
N VAL A 151 0.44 -1.76 -6.40
CA VAL A 151 1.52 -0.89 -5.94
C VAL A 151 2.84 -1.24 -6.64
N ASN A 152 3.18 -2.53 -6.73
CA ASN A 152 4.39 -3.00 -7.41
C ASN A 152 4.42 -2.65 -8.91
N SER A 153 3.27 -2.40 -9.54
CA SER A 153 3.19 -1.94 -10.93
C SER A 153 3.77 -0.53 -11.14
N GLN A 154 3.96 0.25 -10.07
CA GLN A 154 4.46 1.62 -10.13
C GLN A 154 6.00 1.65 -10.14
N PRO A 155 6.64 2.71 -10.71
CA PRO A 155 8.09 2.84 -10.65
C PRO A 155 8.57 3.03 -9.21
N GLY A 156 9.79 2.54 -8.92
CA GLY A 156 10.40 2.63 -7.58
C GLY A 156 9.93 1.59 -6.57
N TRP A 157 8.99 0.72 -6.93
CA TRP A 157 8.52 -0.37 -6.08
C TRP A 157 9.08 -1.70 -6.53
N LEU A 158 9.36 -2.56 -5.58
CA LEU A 158 9.94 -3.87 -5.78
C LEU A 158 9.29 -4.89 -4.85
N TYR A 159 9.16 -6.13 -5.30
CA TYR A 159 8.89 -7.28 -4.45
C TYR A 159 10.18 -7.95 -4.02
N GLU A 160 10.25 -8.27 -2.77
CA GLU A 160 10.99 -9.38 -2.23
C GLU A 160 10.11 -10.65 -2.17
N GLY A 161 10.60 -11.72 -1.55
CA GLY A 161 9.78 -12.91 -1.32
C GLY A 161 8.45 -12.60 -0.64
N ASN A 162 7.41 -13.37 -0.97
CA ASN A 162 6.10 -13.30 -0.35
C ASN A 162 5.35 -11.96 -0.50
N ALA A 163 5.62 -11.22 -1.57
CA ALA A 163 5.00 -9.94 -1.89
C ALA A 163 5.23 -8.82 -0.85
N VAL A 164 6.32 -8.89 -0.10
CA VAL A 164 6.79 -7.76 0.71
C VAL A 164 7.19 -6.61 -0.21
N LEU A 165 6.69 -5.42 0.07
CA LEU A 165 6.87 -4.23 -0.77
C LEU A 165 8.02 -3.36 -0.28
N HIS A 166 8.99 -3.12 -1.16
CA HIS A 166 10.14 -2.26 -0.89
C HIS A 166 10.11 -1.01 -1.77
N PRO A 167 9.76 0.15 -1.21
CA PRO A 167 9.80 1.40 -1.94
C PRO A 167 11.23 1.95 -2.01
N ARG A 168 11.81 1.98 -3.21
CA ARG A 168 13.16 2.53 -3.45
C ARG A 168 14.23 1.91 -2.55
N GLY A 169 14.22 0.59 -2.41
CA GLY A 169 15.19 -0.15 -1.61
C GLY A 169 15.09 0.06 -0.10
N SER A 170 13.92 0.30 0.43
CA SER A 170 13.71 0.54 1.86
C SER A 170 13.01 -0.64 2.51
N GLU A 171 13.53 -1.14 3.63
CA GLU A 171 12.97 -2.24 4.39
C GLU A 171 11.92 -1.77 5.41
N TYR A 172 10.84 -2.55 5.65
CA TYR A 172 9.74 -2.30 6.61
C TYR A 172 9.13 -0.88 6.56
N GLN A 173 9.23 -0.18 5.44
CA GLN A 173 9.06 1.26 5.40
C GLN A 173 7.80 1.72 4.67
N THR A 174 6.94 0.79 4.26
CA THR A 174 5.66 1.13 3.62
C THR A 174 4.59 1.42 4.67
N GLN A 175 3.98 2.59 4.60
CA GLN A 175 2.82 2.94 5.42
C GLN A 175 1.54 2.76 4.60
N PHE A 176 0.70 1.81 4.99
CA PHE A 176 -0.67 1.73 4.49
C PHE A 176 -1.57 2.65 5.28
N VAL A 177 -2.41 3.40 4.59
CA VAL A 177 -3.39 4.32 5.19
C VAL A 177 -4.76 3.97 4.64
N VAL A 178 -5.65 3.43 5.46
CA VAL A 178 -6.99 3.02 5.05
C VAL A 178 -8.00 4.06 5.51
N ASP A 179 -8.65 4.72 4.55
CA ASP A 179 -9.60 5.82 4.82
C ASP A 179 -9.06 6.87 5.82
N GLY A 180 -7.75 7.17 5.73
CA GLY A 180 -7.07 8.19 6.56
C GLY A 180 -6.50 7.68 7.88
N ILE A 181 -6.65 6.39 8.22
CA ILE A 181 -6.04 5.76 9.39
C ILE A 181 -4.78 5.00 8.98
N PRO A 182 -3.61 5.33 9.52
CA PRO A 182 -2.38 4.62 9.23
C PRO A 182 -2.33 3.28 9.95
N LEU A 183 -1.92 2.24 9.25
CA LEU A 183 -1.56 0.94 9.80
C LEU A 183 -0.04 0.84 9.83
N ILE A 184 0.52 0.51 10.99
CA ILE A 184 1.97 0.58 11.22
C ILE A 184 2.69 -0.75 11.09
N ASP A 185 1.97 -1.83 10.93
CA ASP A 185 2.50 -3.18 10.69
C ASP A 185 2.88 -3.40 9.22
N ASN A 186 3.60 -4.47 8.99
CA ASN A 186 3.96 -4.93 7.66
C ASN A 186 2.77 -5.67 7.04
N ARG A 187 2.31 -5.21 5.87
CA ARG A 187 1.18 -5.81 5.17
C ARG A 187 1.67 -6.66 4.00
N SER A 188 1.77 -7.96 4.22
CA SER A 188 1.99 -8.96 3.18
C SER A 188 1.28 -10.26 3.56
N PRO A 189 1.11 -11.22 2.64
CA PRO A 189 0.51 -12.51 2.96
C PRO A 189 1.18 -13.28 4.10
N SER A 190 2.47 -13.01 4.38
CA SER A 190 3.21 -13.65 5.47
C SER A 190 3.08 -12.96 6.82
N PHE A 191 2.70 -11.67 6.86
CA PHE A 191 2.68 -10.88 8.09
C PHE A 191 1.28 -10.45 8.53
N GLY A 192 0.31 -10.47 7.65
CA GLY A 192 -1.05 -10.08 7.98
C GLY A 192 -2.02 -10.26 6.81
N PRO A 193 -3.33 -10.26 7.11
CA PRO A 193 -4.35 -10.35 6.09
C PRO A 193 -4.30 -9.16 5.13
N GLU A 194 -4.79 -9.36 3.92
CA GLU A 194 -4.81 -8.35 2.87
C GLU A 194 -6.17 -7.68 2.75
N ILE A 195 -6.16 -6.37 2.47
CA ILE A 195 -7.35 -5.65 2.02
C ILE A 195 -7.52 -5.93 0.52
N GLU A 196 -8.67 -6.52 0.13
CA GLU A 196 -8.95 -6.84 -1.26
C GLU A 196 -9.07 -5.60 -2.13
N ALA A 197 -8.36 -5.59 -3.28
CA ALA A 197 -8.42 -4.47 -4.20
C ALA A 197 -9.84 -4.23 -4.77
N ASP A 198 -10.70 -5.25 -4.78
CA ASP A 198 -12.10 -5.12 -5.21
C ASP A 198 -12.94 -4.29 -4.24
N ASP A 199 -12.50 -4.12 -2.98
CA ASP A 199 -13.12 -3.22 -1.99
C ASP A 199 -12.69 -1.75 -2.13
N LEU A 200 -11.81 -1.42 -3.11
CA LEU A 200 -11.23 -0.09 -3.26
C LEU A 200 -11.82 0.69 -4.45
N ASP A 201 -12.02 1.99 -4.27
CA ASP A 201 -12.30 2.97 -5.32
C ASP A 201 -11.01 3.52 -5.94
N GLY A 202 -9.91 3.51 -5.21
CA GLY A 202 -8.63 4.01 -5.67
C GLY A 202 -7.49 3.85 -4.68
N LEU A 203 -6.28 4.12 -5.19
CA LEU A 203 -5.06 4.20 -4.40
C LEU A 203 -4.30 5.47 -4.76
N SER A 204 -3.70 6.12 -3.73
CA SER A 204 -2.72 7.20 -3.91
C SER A 204 -1.38 6.76 -3.29
N ILE A 205 -0.30 6.84 -4.08
CA ILE A 205 1.00 6.30 -3.72
C ILE A 205 2.03 7.42 -3.74
N TYR A 206 2.69 7.63 -2.60
CA TYR A 206 3.73 8.63 -2.39
C TYR A 206 5.07 7.93 -2.13
N THR A 207 6.12 8.36 -2.78
CA THR A 207 7.50 7.88 -2.55
C THR A 207 8.45 8.97 -2.07
N ALA A 208 8.03 10.24 -2.15
CA ALA A 208 8.67 11.44 -1.60
C ALA A 208 7.67 12.60 -1.57
N GLY A 209 8.02 13.72 -0.92
CA GLY A 209 7.16 14.89 -0.82
C GLY A 209 5.86 14.60 -0.06
N TYR A 210 5.94 13.77 0.99
CA TYR A 210 4.77 13.40 1.77
C TYR A 210 4.21 14.57 2.55
N PRO A 211 2.88 14.70 2.69
CA PRO A 211 2.28 15.58 3.69
C PRO A 211 2.85 15.33 5.10
N ALA A 212 2.96 16.39 5.91
CA ALA A 212 3.51 16.32 7.26
C ALA A 212 2.69 15.44 8.22
N GLU A 213 1.44 15.14 7.88
CA GLU A 213 0.59 14.25 8.63
C GLU A 213 1.05 12.79 8.62
N TYR A 214 1.81 12.34 7.61
CA TYR A 214 2.36 10.98 7.56
C TYR A 214 3.70 10.91 8.27
N GLY A 215 3.93 9.85 9.01
CA GLY A 215 5.18 9.65 9.74
C GLY A 215 5.34 8.23 10.24
N ARG A 216 6.40 7.98 11.01
CA ARG A 216 6.75 6.68 11.60
C ARG A 216 7.12 5.59 10.59
N LYS A 217 7.02 5.86 9.27
CA LYS A 217 7.52 5.03 8.16
C LYS A 217 8.24 5.94 7.17
N MET A 218 9.29 5.43 6.51
CA MET A 218 10.16 6.25 5.66
C MET A 218 10.06 5.94 4.17
N GLY A 219 9.66 4.74 3.79
CA GLY A 219 9.78 4.28 2.41
C GLY A 219 8.77 4.89 1.47
N GLY A 220 7.50 4.77 1.81
CA GLY A 220 6.39 5.27 1.00
C GLY A 220 5.07 5.21 1.76
N VAL A 221 4.09 5.96 1.27
CA VAL A 221 2.72 5.96 1.79
C VAL A 221 1.80 5.44 0.68
N VAL A 222 0.95 4.49 1.03
CA VAL A 222 -0.09 3.92 0.17
C VAL A 222 -1.44 4.18 0.82
N GLU A 223 -2.14 5.20 0.33
CA GLU A 223 -3.51 5.49 0.74
C GLU A 223 -4.47 4.59 -0.03
N LEU A 224 -5.36 3.95 0.70
CA LEU A 224 -6.38 3.05 0.20
C LEU A 224 -7.76 3.66 0.47
N ASP A 225 -8.52 3.86 -0.60
CA ASP A 225 -9.86 4.40 -0.58
C ASP A 225 -10.87 3.30 -0.71
N THR A 226 -11.56 2.98 0.36
CA THR A 226 -12.63 1.98 0.29
C THR A 226 -13.80 2.49 -0.54
N ARG A 227 -14.44 1.55 -1.24
CA ARG A 227 -15.50 1.84 -2.21
C ARG A 227 -16.74 2.43 -1.57
N ARG A 228 -17.25 3.52 -2.16
CA ARG A 228 -18.43 4.24 -1.72
C ARG A 228 -19.34 4.65 -2.90
N GLN A 229 -20.65 4.48 -2.70
CA GLN A 229 -21.69 5.03 -3.58
C GLN A 229 -22.44 6.12 -2.83
N THR A 230 -22.88 7.16 -3.55
CA THR A 230 -23.56 8.33 -2.98
C THR A 230 -24.98 8.48 -3.47
N ASP A 231 -25.35 7.82 -4.55
CA ASP A 231 -26.69 7.83 -5.10
C ASP A 231 -27.63 6.92 -4.29
N ALA A 232 -28.87 7.39 -4.11
CA ALA A 232 -29.87 6.70 -3.28
C ALA A 232 -30.26 5.35 -3.90
N GLY A 233 -30.44 4.36 -3.04
CA GLY A 233 -30.85 3.00 -3.39
C GLY A 233 -29.85 1.93 -3.03
N VAL A 234 -30.14 0.72 -3.47
CA VAL A 234 -29.33 -0.47 -3.23
C VAL A 234 -28.34 -0.66 -4.38
N HIS A 235 -27.07 -0.80 -4.01
CA HIS A 235 -25.95 -1.05 -4.92
C HIS A 235 -25.21 -2.30 -4.49
N GLY A 236 -24.76 -3.10 -5.43
CA GLY A 236 -24.05 -4.33 -5.14
C GLY A 236 -22.98 -4.65 -6.16
N GLU A 237 -22.03 -5.46 -5.71
CA GLU A 237 -20.98 -6.03 -6.54
C GLU A 237 -20.73 -7.48 -6.13
N LEU A 238 -20.51 -8.34 -7.13
CA LEU A 238 -20.08 -9.71 -6.96
C LEU A 238 -18.92 -9.99 -7.90
N VAL A 239 -17.80 -10.41 -7.35
CA VAL A 239 -16.62 -10.86 -8.12
C VAL A 239 -16.38 -12.32 -7.79
N LEU A 240 -16.24 -13.16 -8.81
CA LEU A 240 -15.88 -14.55 -8.69
C LEU A 240 -14.64 -14.79 -9.56
N SER A 241 -13.64 -15.48 -9.05
CA SER A 241 -12.50 -15.90 -9.86
C SER A 241 -12.03 -17.30 -9.53
N GLY A 242 -11.33 -17.92 -10.49
CA GLY A 242 -10.71 -19.23 -10.31
C GLY A 242 -9.70 -19.50 -11.41
N GLY A 243 -8.71 -20.34 -11.13
CA GLY A 243 -7.64 -20.60 -12.08
C GLY A 243 -6.59 -21.59 -11.64
N SER A 244 -5.38 -21.42 -12.15
CA SER A 244 -4.22 -22.25 -11.83
C SER A 244 -3.94 -22.27 -10.32
N TYR A 245 -3.25 -23.30 -9.86
CA TYR A 245 -2.90 -23.54 -8.44
C TYR A 245 -4.13 -23.79 -7.56
N ASP A 246 -5.17 -24.42 -8.10
CA ASP A 246 -6.46 -24.62 -7.44
C ASP A 246 -7.00 -23.35 -6.78
N SER A 247 -6.64 -22.20 -7.38
CA SER A 247 -7.05 -20.89 -6.85
C SER A 247 -8.51 -20.64 -7.14
N ALA A 248 -9.23 -20.19 -6.10
CA ALA A 248 -10.60 -19.71 -6.18
C ALA A 248 -10.76 -18.51 -5.26
N SER A 249 -11.49 -17.47 -5.70
CA SER A 249 -11.85 -16.35 -4.84
C SER A 249 -13.25 -15.84 -5.11
N SER A 250 -13.85 -15.27 -4.10
CA SER A 250 -15.14 -14.59 -4.16
C SER A 250 -15.06 -13.29 -3.36
N TYR A 251 -15.66 -12.24 -3.87
CA TYR A 251 -15.89 -10.98 -3.18
C TYR A 251 -17.32 -10.55 -3.43
N GLY A 252 -18.03 -10.18 -2.39
CA GLY A 252 -19.38 -9.64 -2.47
C GLY A 252 -19.54 -8.40 -1.63
N ARG A 253 -20.21 -7.37 -2.17
CA ARG A 253 -20.54 -6.14 -1.45
C ARG A 253 -21.97 -5.73 -1.71
N LEU A 254 -22.63 -5.26 -0.66
CA LEU A 254 -23.96 -4.66 -0.71
C LEU A 254 -23.92 -3.34 0.05
N GLN A 255 -24.53 -2.31 -0.54
CA GLN A 255 -24.67 -0.99 0.07
C GLN A 255 -26.08 -0.48 -0.16
N ASP A 256 -26.67 0.17 0.86
CA ASP A 256 -27.95 0.90 0.75
C ASP A 256 -27.76 2.35 1.20
N VAL A 257 -28.27 3.27 0.39
CA VAL A 257 -28.21 4.72 0.63
C VAL A 257 -29.62 5.26 0.72
N TRP A 258 -30.03 5.75 1.90
CA TRP A 258 -31.34 6.33 2.11
C TRP A 258 -31.29 7.62 2.95
N GLY A 259 -31.89 8.68 2.44
CA GLY A 259 -31.91 9.98 3.11
C GLY A 259 -30.49 10.50 3.37
N ARG A 260 -30.05 10.45 4.62
CA ARG A 260 -28.70 10.88 5.06
C ARG A 260 -27.87 9.71 5.61
N ASN A 261 -28.28 8.50 5.34
CA ASN A 261 -27.63 7.31 5.87
C ASN A 261 -27.08 6.46 4.73
N THR A 262 -25.95 5.83 4.99
CA THR A 262 -25.38 4.79 4.16
C THR A 262 -24.96 3.63 5.04
N VAL A 263 -25.36 2.43 4.65
CA VAL A 263 -24.88 1.17 5.25
C VAL A 263 -24.26 0.35 4.16
N SER A 264 -23.09 -0.21 4.39
CA SER A 264 -22.48 -1.19 3.49
C SER A 264 -21.94 -2.37 4.28
N ALA A 265 -21.94 -3.53 3.63
CA ALA A 265 -21.27 -4.72 4.09
C ALA A 265 -20.55 -5.38 2.93
N SER A 266 -19.35 -5.89 3.16
CA SER A 266 -18.61 -6.71 2.20
C SER A 266 -18.10 -7.98 2.87
N ALA A 267 -17.90 -9.01 2.05
CA ALA A 267 -17.27 -10.25 2.46
C ALA A 267 -16.43 -10.79 1.31
N SER A 268 -15.27 -11.31 1.62
CA SER A 268 -14.42 -12.01 0.67
C SER A 268 -13.98 -13.37 1.22
N GLY A 269 -13.61 -14.26 0.31
CA GLY A 269 -13.00 -15.53 0.65
C GLY A 269 -12.18 -16.04 -0.52
N SER A 270 -10.98 -16.55 -0.25
CA SER A 270 -10.09 -17.08 -1.26
C SER A 270 -9.28 -18.26 -0.76
N THR A 271 -8.86 -19.12 -1.69
CA THR A 271 -7.96 -20.25 -1.44
C THR A 271 -7.02 -20.45 -2.63
N THR A 272 -5.84 -21.01 -2.37
CA THR A 272 -4.84 -21.32 -3.38
C THR A 272 -3.82 -22.31 -2.86
N ASP A 273 -3.24 -23.11 -3.77
CA ASP A 273 -2.07 -23.95 -3.51
C ASP A 273 -0.74 -23.23 -3.83
N HIS A 274 -0.78 -21.89 -3.97
CA HIS A 274 0.39 -21.05 -4.20
C HIS A 274 0.26 -19.74 -3.42
N TYR A 275 0.16 -19.86 -2.09
CA TYR A 275 -0.08 -18.71 -1.21
C TYR A 275 1.19 -17.87 -1.03
N LEU A 276 2.28 -18.49 -0.59
CA LEU A 276 3.60 -17.87 -0.50
C LEU A 276 4.42 -18.14 -1.77
N ASN A 277 5.57 -17.52 -1.89
CA ASN A 277 6.53 -17.85 -2.93
C ASN A 277 7.22 -19.16 -2.55
N PRO A 278 7.18 -20.20 -3.39
CA PRO A 278 7.83 -21.47 -3.08
C PRO A 278 9.35 -21.35 -3.14
N VAL A 279 10.03 -22.14 -2.33
CA VAL A 279 11.50 -22.21 -2.28
C VAL A 279 12.07 -23.11 -3.38
N VAL A 280 11.26 -24.05 -3.88
CA VAL A 280 11.60 -24.96 -5.00
C VAL A 280 10.47 -24.99 -6.03
N PRO A 281 10.75 -25.34 -7.32
CA PRO A 281 9.73 -25.31 -8.38
C PRO A 281 8.56 -26.29 -8.16
N GLU A 282 8.75 -27.32 -7.33
CA GLU A 282 7.74 -28.32 -6.99
C GLU A 282 6.63 -27.78 -6.10
N ASN A 283 6.84 -26.60 -5.48
CA ASN A 283 5.83 -25.88 -4.70
C ASN A 283 5.20 -26.72 -3.56
N PHE A 284 6.03 -27.34 -2.74
CA PHE A 284 5.57 -28.21 -1.64
C PHE A 284 4.92 -27.38 -0.51
N THR A 285 3.84 -27.92 0.09
CA THR A 285 3.19 -27.37 1.29
C THR A 285 2.91 -25.87 1.20
N ASN A 286 2.15 -25.42 0.20
CA ASN A 286 1.94 -23.98 -0.06
C ASN A 286 0.46 -23.60 -0.17
N THR A 287 -0.42 -24.33 0.49
CA THR A 287 -1.85 -24.01 0.53
C THR A 287 -2.10 -22.84 1.46
N GLY A 288 -3.01 -21.95 1.08
CA GLY A 288 -3.48 -20.86 1.93
C GLY A 288 -4.93 -20.49 1.67
N THR A 289 -5.58 -19.98 2.72
CA THR A 289 -6.96 -19.47 2.68
C THR A 289 -7.02 -18.11 3.36
N ILE A 290 -7.85 -17.22 2.82
CA ILE A 290 -8.15 -15.89 3.38
C ILE A 290 -9.64 -15.74 3.49
N ALA A 291 -10.12 -15.07 4.52
CA ALA A 291 -11.48 -14.56 4.61
C ALA A 291 -11.49 -13.18 5.25
N ASP A 292 -12.32 -12.31 4.72
CA ASP A 292 -12.53 -10.94 5.20
C ASP A 292 -14.02 -10.66 5.29
N PHE A 293 -14.40 -9.89 6.31
CA PHE A 293 -15.73 -9.33 6.46
C PHE A 293 -15.61 -7.89 6.93
N SER A 294 -16.32 -6.98 6.27
CA SER A 294 -16.42 -5.59 6.74
C SER A 294 -17.85 -5.09 6.75
N THR A 295 -18.14 -4.14 7.64
CA THR A 295 -19.40 -3.41 7.67
C THR A 295 -19.16 -1.96 8.04
N ARG A 296 -19.86 -1.06 7.34
CA ARG A 296 -19.76 0.39 7.55
C ARG A 296 -21.12 1.03 7.67
N TYR A 297 -21.22 1.98 8.59
CA TYR A 297 -22.34 2.90 8.70
C TYR A 297 -21.84 4.34 8.60
N GLU A 298 -22.42 5.12 7.70
CA GLU A 298 -22.16 6.57 7.57
C GLU A 298 -23.46 7.35 7.69
N ARG A 299 -23.40 8.52 8.32
CA ARG A 299 -24.55 9.42 8.42
C ARG A 299 -24.15 10.88 8.43
N ASP A 300 -24.79 11.68 7.59
CA ASP A 300 -24.83 13.12 7.69
C ASP A 300 -25.81 13.54 8.79
N LEU A 301 -25.32 13.86 10.00
CA LEU A 301 -26.15 14.32 11.12
C LEU A 301 -26.82 15.65 10.78
N THR A 302 -26.04 16.54 10.19
CA THR A 302 -26.46 17.86 9.68
C THR A 302 -25.82 18.11 8.32
N ALA A 303 -25.98 19.28 7.73
CA ALA A 303 -25.24 19.70 6.54
C ALA A 303 -23.73 19.96 6.85
N ARG A 304 -23.36 20.01 8.13
CA ARG A 304 -22.00 20.33 8.59
C ARG A 304 -21.34 19.19 9.35
N ASP A 305 -22.11 18.21 9.81
CA ASP A 305 -21.63 17.14 10.69
C ASP A 305 -21.85 15.78 10.05
N ARG A 306 -20.78 14.99 9.97
CA ARG A 306 -20.80 13.61 9.47
C ARG A 306 -20.12 12.70 10.47
N ILE A 307 -20.69 11.50 10.63
CA ILE A 307 -20.08 10.39 11.37
C ILE A 307 -19.96 9.17 10.48
N SER A 308 -18.93 8.38 10.68
CA SER A 308 -18.84 7.02 10.14
C SER A 308 -18.24 6.06 11.15
N PHE A 309 -18.67 4.81 11.07
CA PHE A 309 -18.15 3.68 11.83
C PHE A 309 -17.89 2.53 10.88
N ASP A 310 -16.75 1.91 11.01
CA ASP A 310 -16.38 0.71 10.25
C ASP A 310 -15.89 -0.37 11.21
N VAL A 311 -16.26 -1.62 10.93
CA VAL A 311 -15.74 -2.79 11.63
C VAL A 311 -15.30 -3.78 10.56
N ARG A 312 -14.07 -4.25 10.67
CA ARG A 312 -13.48 -5.25 9.79
C ARG A 312 -12.92 -6.41 10.62
N HIS A 313 -13.12 -7.62 10.10
CA HIS A 313 -12.50 -8.83 10.63
C HIS A 313 -11.88 -9.61 9.49
N GLU A 314 -10.60 -9.94 9.62
CA GLU A 314 -9.79 -10.60 8.61
C GLU A 314 -9.08 -11.80 9.22
N LEU A 315 -8.92 -12.85 8.42
CA LEU A 315 -8.13 -14.01 8.80
C LEU A 315 -7.40 -14.57 7.57
N SER A 316 -6.18 -15.07 7.79
CA SER A 316 -5.50 -15.92 6.83
C SER A 316 -4.89 -17.13 7.52
N ARG A 317 -4.93 -18.28 6.85
CA ARG A 317 -4.32 -19.53 7.28
C ARG A 317 -3.56 -20.13 6.13
N PHE A 318 -2.31 -20.48 6.35
CA PHE A 318 -1.46 -20.96 5.28
C PHE A 318 -0.39 -21.93 5.76
N LEU A 319 0.17 -22.66 4.82
CA LEU A 319 1.33 -23.50 5.02
C LEU A 319 2.58 -22.79 4.49
N ILE A 320 3.70 -22.97 5.20
CA ILE A 320 4.99 -22.44 4.75
C ILE A 320 5.62 -23.44 3.78
N PRO A 321 6.07 -22.98 2.60
CA PRO A 321 6.65 -23.85 1.58
C PRO A 321 7.93 -24.54 2.05
N ASN A 322 8.05 -25.85 1.82
CA ASN A 322 9.20 -26.64 2.14
C ASN A 322 10.28 -26.63 1.05
N GLU A 323 11.54 -26.66 1.46
CA GLU A 323 12.65 -27.13 0.61
C GLU A 323 12.67 -28.66 0.48
N LEU A 324 13.57 -29.19 -0.36
CA LEU A 324 13.60 -30.63 -0.64
C LEU A 324 13.84 -31.51 0.60
N LEU A 325 14.75 -31.11 1.49
CA LEU A 325 15.08 -31.88 2.71
C LEU A 325 13.93 -31.85 3.72
N GLN A 326 13.31 -30.70 3.90
CA GLN A 326 12.16 -30.51 4.79
C GLN A 326 10.95 -31.33 4.31
N GLN A 327 10.72 -31.34 2.99
CA GLN A 327 9.66 -32.16 2.39
C GLN A 327 9.92 -33.66 2.61
N GLN A 328 11.15 -34.13 2.45
CA GLN A 328 11.51 -35.52 2.69
C GLN A 328 11.33 -35.92 4.15
N ALA A 329 11.62 -35.02 5.08
CA ALA A 329 11.37 -35.20 6.51
C ALA A 329 9.88 -35.28 6.85
N GLY A 330 9.01 -34.71 6.00
CA GLY A 330 7.57 -34.58 6.24
C GLY A 330 7.22 -33.40 7.13
N GLN A 331 8.00 -32.32 7.04
CA GLN A 331 7.72 -31.05 7.72
C GLN A 331 6.39 -30.47 7.28
N ILE A 332 5.65 -29.91 8.24
CA ILE A 332 4.49 -29.06 8.04
C ILE A 332 4.61 -27.90 9.03
N GLN A 333 4.69 -26.69 8.49
CA GLN A 333 4.62 -25.46 9.27
C GLN A 333 3.39 -24.67 8.84
N ASN A 334 2.62 -24.20 9.84
CA ASN A 334 1.40 -23.44 9.62
C ASN A 334 1.63 -22.00 10.06
N GLY A 335 1.06 -21.05 9.32
CA GLY A 335 0.90 -19.67 9.72
C GLY A 335 -0.58 -19.31 9.80
N ASP A 336 -0.99 -18.68 10.91
CA ASP A 336 -2.34 -18.16 11.11
C ASP A 336 -2.25 -16.68 11.46
N ASN A 337 -2.97 -15.81 10.72
CA ASN A 337 -3.07 -14.39 11.04
C ASN A 337 -4.54 -14.02 11.28
N PHE A 338 -4.79 -13.24 12.33
CA PHE A 338 -6.12 -12.74 12.67
C PHE A 338 -6.05 -11.24 12.94
N GLU A 339 -7.03 -10.51 12.43
CA GLU A 339 -7.18 -9.10 12.72
C GLU A 339 -8.63 -8.74 12.90
N THR A 340 -8.91 -7.94 13.92
CA THR A 340 -10.21 -7.26 14.09
C THR A 340 -9.93 -5.79 14.35
N LEU A 341 -10.49 -4.93 13.53
CA LEU A 341 -10.37 -3.49 13.74
C LEU A 341 -11.73 -2.82 13.70
N GLY A 342 -11.91 -1.82 14.57
CA GLY A 342 -13.06 -0.93 14.57
C GLY A 342 -12.58 0.50 14.43
N THR A 343 -13.15 1.27 13.49
CA THR A 343 -12.82 2.69 13.31
C THR A 343 -14.03 3.57 13.49
N ALA A 344 -13.79 4.79 13.92
CA ALA A 344 -14.80 5.83 14.05
C ALA A 344 -14.25 7.15 13.51
N HIS A 345 -15.04 7.83 12.70
CA HIS A 345 -14.71 9.15 12.15
C HIS A 345 -15.85 10.13 12.43
N TYR A 346 -15.49 11.38 12.69
CA TYR A 346 -16.41 12.49 12.71
C TYR A 346 -15.80 13.72 12.07
N GLN A 347 -16.57 14.46 11.33
CA GLN A 347 -16.19 15.64 10.58
C GLN A 347 -17.17 16.77 10.87
N HIS A 348 -16.64 17.97 11.17
CA HIS A 348 -17.44 19.18 11.40
C HIS A 348 -16.95 20.35 10.57
N ILE A 349 -17.82 20.88 9.72
CA ILE A 349 -17.58 22.09 8.93
C ILE A 349 -17.92 23.31 9.79
N VAL A 350 -16.92 23.93 10.40
CA VAL A 350 -17.09 25.12 11.24
C VAL A 350 -17.54 26.32 10.39
N SER A 351 -16.88 26.51 9.25
CA SER A 351 -17.16 27.55 8.25
C SER A 351 -16.81 27.02 6.86
N PRO A 352 -17.15 27.72 5.76
CA PRO A 352 -16.71 27.33 4.42
C PRO A 352 -15.20 27.13 4.29
N ASP A 353 -14.42 27.81 5.13
CA ASP A 353 -12.96 27.83 5.09
C ASP A 353 -12.33 27.04 6.26
N THR A 354 -13.12 26.37 7.10
CA THR A 354 -12.62 25.72 8.32
C THR A 354 -13.29 24.36 8.54
N LEU A 355 -12.49 23.32 8.58
CA LEU A 355 -12.89 21.96 8.88
C LEU A 355 -12.13 21.43 10.10
N ILE A 356 -12.87 20.89 11.04
CA ILE A 356 -12.31 20.07 12.11
C ILE A 356 -12.66 18.63 11.83
N ALA A 357 -11.69 17.78 12.01
CA ALA A 357 -11.90 16.39 11.73
C ALA A 357 -11.08 15.51 12.68
N PHE A 358 -11.54 14.26 12.97
CA PHE A 358 -10.95 13.37 13.97
C PHE A 358 -11.19 11.89 13.60
N ALA A 359 -10.24 10.98 13.85
CA ALA A 359 -10.35 9.52 13.70
C ALA A 359 -9.93 8.79 14.97
N GLY A 360 -10.57 7.69 15.22
CA GLY A 360 -10.17 6.73 16.23
C GLY A 360 -10.20 5.30 15.68
N MET A 361 -9.29 4.45 16.19
CA MET A 361 -9.24 3.03 15.88
C MET A 361 -8.99 2.23 17.15
N VAL A 362 -9.61 1.09 17.24
CA VAL A 362 -9.24 0.00 18.14
C VAL A 362 -8.98 -1.22 17.31
N ARG A 363 -7.87 -1.92 17.58
CA ARG A 363 -7.41 -3.05 16.78
C ARG A 363 -6.87 -4.15 17.68
N ASP A 364 -7.17 -5.41 17.32
CA ASP A 364 -6.63 -6.62 17.90
C ASP A 364 -6.03 -7.46 16.77
N ASN A 365 -4.75 -7.75 16.83
CA ASN A 365 -4.02 -8.48 15.79
C ASN A 365 -3.22 -9.61 16.42
N SER A 366 -3.20 -10.79 15.78
CA SER A 366 -2.33 -11.90 16.16
C SER A 366 -1.73 -12.60 14.95
N ASN A 367 -0.53 -13.09 15.12
CA ASN A 367 0.24 -13.84 14.14
C ASN A 367 0.84 -15.07 14.83
N ASP A 368 0.49 -16.26 14.33
CA ASP A 368 0.91 -17.54 14.85
C ASP A 368 1.71 -18.33 13.83
N LEU A 369 2.81 -18.95 14.27
CA LEU A 369 3.57 -19.92 13.50
C LEU A 369 3.78 -21.18 14.35
N TYR A 370 3.47 -22.34 13.78
CA TYR A 370 3.69 -23.61 14.49
C TYR A 370 4.06 -24.76 13.56
N SER A 371 5.06 -25.54 14.01
CA SER A 371 5.66 -26.64 13.29
C SER A 371 5.13 -27.99 13.80
N ASN A 372 5.05 -28.98 12.91
CA ASN A 372 4.81 -30.35 13.32
C ASN A 372 6.07 -31.01 13.92
N PRO A 373 5.95 -32.18 14.64
CA PRO A 373 7.10 -32.88 15.23
C PRO A 373 8.15 -33.43 14.23
N LYS A 374 7.90 -33.36 12.94
CA LYS A 374 8.82 -33.79 11.87
C LYS A 374 9.61 -32.62 11.27
N SER A 375 9.41 -31.42 11.77
CA SER A 375 10.11 -30.23 11.27
C SER A 375 11.60 -30.30 11.55
N THR A 376 12.41 -29.88 10.58
CA THR A 376 13.86 -29.93 10.61
C THR A 376 14.43 -28.66 9.95
N PRO A 377 15.54 -28.09 10.46
CA PRO A 377 16.38 -28.58 11.59
C PRO A 377 15.78 -28.26 12.97
N VAL A 378 14.61 -27.58 13.03
CA VAL A 378 14.01 -27.10 14.27
C VAL A 378 12.49 -27.21 14.23
N ILE A 379 11.89 -27.54 15.37
CA ILE A 379 10.45 -27.37 15.62
C ILE A 379 10.28 -26.01 16.28
N ALA A 380 9.62 -25.08 15.61
CA ALA A 380 9.38 -23.72 16.11
C ALA A 380 7.91 -23.48 16.40
N PHE A 381 7.65 -22.68 17.43
CA PHE A 381 6.35 -22.11 17.75
C PHE A 381 6.53 -20.62 18.06
N GLN A 382 5.68 -19.79 17.44
CA GLN A 382 5.61 -18.35 17.70
C GLN A 382 4.15 -17.97 17.89
N HIS A 383 3.90 -17.06 18.83
CA HIS A 383 2.64 -16.34 18.98
C HIS A 383 2.96 -14.89 19.29
N ASN A 384 2.62 -14.01 18.36
CA ASN A 384 2.76 -12.58 18.51
C ASN A 384 1.39 -11.94 18.41
N ASP A 385 1.00 -11.18 19.42
CA ASP A 385 -0.22 -10.39 19.40
C ASP A 385 0.02 -8.96 19.84
N PHE A 386 -0.82 -8.05 19.36
CA PHE A 386 -0.88 -6.70 19.89
C PHE A 386 -2.30 -6.14 19.88
N ARG A 387 -2.57 -5.28 20.83
CA ARG A 387 -3.77 -4.46 20.89
C ARG A 387 -3.39 -3.01 20.72
N GLU A 388 -4.08 -2.33 19.81
CA GLU A 388 -3.79 -0.97 19.41
C GLU A 388 -5.00 -0.07 19.65
N GLY A 389 -4.74 1.12 20.18
CA GLY A 389 -5.69 2.21 20.26
C GLY A 389 -5.10 3.46 19.63
N TYR A 390 -5.62 3.86 18.48
CA TYR A 390 -5.15 5.02 17.73
C TYR A 390 -6.14 6.17 17.80
N PHE A 391 -5.61 7.39 17.86
CA PHE A 391 -6.36 8.62 17.80
C PHE A 391 -5.64 9.67 16.96
N LYS A 392 -6.40 10.40 16.13
CA LYS A 392 -5.92 11.55 15.34
C LYS A 392 -6.93 12.66 15.36
N GLY A 393 -6.50 13.91 15.62
CA GLY A 393 -7.30 15.11 15.51
C GLY A 393 -6.64 16.11 14.57
N THR A 394 -7.41 16.75 13.67
CA THR A 394 -6.88 17.71 12.71
C THR A 394 -7.79 18.95 12.56
N LEU A 395 -7.16 20.07 12.21
CA LEU A 395 -7.80 21.32 11.82
C LEU A 395 -7.26 21.70 10.44
N SER A 396 -8.14 21.86 9.48
CA SER A 396 -7.84 22.37 8.12
C SER A 396 -8.44 23.76 7.94
N LEU A 397 -7.64 24.70 7.43
CA LEU A 397 -8.00 26.10 7.25
C LEU A 397 -7.61 26.53 5.82
N HIS A 398 -8.57 27.06 5.09
CA HIS A 398 -8.31 27.76 3.83
C HIS A 398 -8.28 29.27 4.07
N HIS A 399 -7.24 29.95 3.62
CA HIS A 399 -7.18 31.41 3.67
C HIS A 399 -6.44 32.00 2.47
N GLY A 400 -7.18 32.50 1.50
CA GLY A 400 -6.62 33.07 0.29
C GLY A 400 -5.86 32.04 -0.55
N SER A 401 -4.54 32.12 -0.56
CA SER A 401 -3.65 31.18 -1.27
C SER A 401 -3.08 30.07 -0.38
N HIS A 402 -3.46 30.02 0.88
CA HIS A 402 -2.94 29.12 1.91
C HIS A 402 -3.95 28.03 2.26
N GLU A 403 -3.46 26.80 2.37
CA GLU A 403 -4.18 25.64 2.89
C GLU A 403 -3.40 25.12 4.11
N PHE A 404 -3.77 25.57 5.29
CA PHE A 404 -3.15 25.15 6.54
C PHE A 404 -3.77 23.85 7.05
N LYS A 405 -2.93 22.97 7.56
CA LYS A 405 -3.34 21.74 8.24
C LYS A 405 -2.50 21.59 9.52
N VAL A 406 -3.16 21.38 10.63
CA VAL A 406 -2.52 21.11 11.93
C VAL A 406 -3.15 19.87 12.52
N GLY A 407 -2.37 19.02 13.16
CA GLY A 407 -2.92 17.84 13.79
C GLY A 407 -2.06 17.26 14.90
N VAL A 408 -2.70 16.38 15.67
CA VAL A 408 -2.08 15.57 16.72
C VAL A 408 -2.50 14.12 16.55
N GLU A 409 -1.61 13.20 16.92
CA GLU A 409 -1.87 11.76 16.91
C GLU A 409 -1.38 11.14 18.22
N SER A 410 -2.04 10.08 18.64
CA SER A 410 -1.60 9.22 19.73
C SER A 410 -1.89 7.79 19.35
N ASP A 411 -0.91 6.95 19.48
CA ASP A 411 -0.98 5.52 19.21
C ASP A 411 -0.48 4.78 20.44
N SER A 412 -1.30 3.89 20.96
CA SER A 412 -0.99 3.11 22.17
C SER A 412 -1.13 1.64 21.84
N ILE A 413 -0.04 0.92 21.94
CA ILE A 413 0.04 -0.50 21.60
C ILE A 413 0.45 -1.29 22.83
N PHE A 414 -0.11 -2.47 22.98
CA PHE A 414 0.28 -3.43 23.98
C PHE A 414 0.70 -4.72 23.27
N LEU A 415 2.01 -4.93 23.19
CA LEU A 415 2.65 -6.00 22.43
C LEU A 415 2.97 -7.19 23.34
N HIS A 416 2.69 -8.41 22.83
CA HIS A 416 3.08 -9.67 23.43
C HIS A 416 3.86 -10.50 22.41
N GLU A 417 4.94 -11.13 22.86
CA GLU A 417 5.71 -12.10 22.08
C GLU A 417 5.95 -13.36 22.89
N HIS A 418 5.68 -14.50 22.26
CA HIS A 418 5.97 -15.83 22.81
C HIS A 418 6.62 -16.68 21.71
N PHE A 419 7.80 -17.19 21.99
CA PHE A 419 8.57 -18.02 21.07
C PHE A 419 9.15 -19.24 21.78
N ASN A 420 9.05 -20.40 21.15
CA ASN A 420 9.64 -21.63 21.61
C ASN A 420 10.30 -22.36 20.44
N TYR A 421 11.41 -23.02 20.68
CA TYR A 421 11.94 -23.98 19.74
C TYR A 421 12.49 -25.25 20.41
N GLN A 422 12.60 -26.31 19.60
CA GLN A 422 13.32 -27.55 19.88
C GLN A 422 14.17 -27.94 18.68
N ILE A 423 15.48 -28.06 18.83
CA ILE A 423 16.38 -28.52 17.76
C ILE A 423 16.14 -29.99 17.49
N THR A 424 16.02 -30.36 16.22
CA THR A 424 15.85 -31.74 15.74
C THR A 424 17.06 -32.22 14.97
N ASP A 425 17.88 -31.31 14.43
CA ASP A 425 19.16 -31.62 13.80
C ASP A 425 20.22 -30.58 14.23
N SER A 426 21.05 -30.95 15.17
CA SER A 426 22.09 -30.07 15.74
C SER A 426 23.25 -29.78 14.79
N SER A 427 23.35 -30.45 13.64
CA SER A 427 24.41 -30.19 12.67
C SER A 427 24.32 -28.82 11.96
N TYR A 428 23.18 -28.16 12.08
CA TYR A 428 22.91 -26.83 11.52
C TYR A 428 23.15 -25.67 12.50
N PHE A 429 23.60 -25.98 13.72
CA PHE A 429 23.74 -24.97 14.78
C PHE A 429 25.11 -25.09 15.47
N ASP A 430 25.52 -24.01 16.10
CA ASP A 430 26.74 -24.02 16.94
C ASP A 430 26.62 -25.05 18.05
N PRO A 431 27.74 -25.70 18.45
CA PRO A 431 27.73 -26.78 19.45
C PRO A 431 27.18 -26.38 20.81
N ASP A 432 27.22 -25.09 21.16
CA ASP A 432 26.75 -24.52 22.43
C ASP A 432 25.27 -24.08 22.36
N THR A 433 24.64 -24.11 21.17
CA THR A 433 23.23 -23.74 21.04
C THR A 433 22.31 -24.65 21.84
N PRO A 434 21.48 -24.13 22.78
CA PRO A 434 20.58 -24.92 23.59
C PRO A 434 19.62 -25.77 22.77
N GLN A 435 19.38 -26.99 23.14
CA GLN A 435 18.46 -27.90 22.44
C GLN A 435 17.00 -27.39 22.45
N THR A 436 16.65 -26.57 23.42
CA THR A 436 15.32 -25.98 23.56
C THR A 436 15.42 -24.56 24.12
N LEU A 437 14.54 -23.69 23.69
CA LEU A 437 14.35 -22.35 24.28
C LEU A 437 12.87 -22.10 24.48
N SER A 438 12.54 -21.37 25.53
CA SER A 438 11.21 -20.74 25.72
C SER A 438 11.39 -19.27 26.09
N PHE A 439 10.78 -18.41 25.31
CA PHE A 439 10.79 -16.96 25.49
C PHE A 439 9.36 -16.45 25.60
N ALA A 440 9.11 -15.53 26.52
CA ALA A 440 7.89 -14.73 26.57
C ALA A 440 8.18 -13.35 27.18
N ASP A 441 7.70 -12.32 26.54
CA ASP A 441 7.77 -10.94 27.03
C ASP A 441 6.53 -10.14 26.57
N GLN A 442 6.27 -9.00 27.25
CA GLN A 442 5.16 -8.11 26.88
C GLN A 442 5.53 -6.67 27.24
N ARG A 443 5.17 -5.71 26.37
CA ARG A 443 5.45 -4.29 26.63
C ARG A 443 4.37 -3.37 26.07
N PRO A 444 4.06 -2.28 26.80
CA PRO A 444 3.31 -1.18 26.21
C PRO A 444 4.24 -0.32 25.34
N ASP A 445 3.71 0.14 24.22
CA ASP A 445 4.25 1.20 23.38
C ASP A 445 3.35 2.42 23.42
N LEU A 446 3.92 3.61 23.32
CA LEU A 446 3.18 4.86 23.23
C LEU A 446 3.87 5.81 22.26
N ASP A 447 3.32 5.91 21.08
CA ASP A 447 3.75 6.86 20.08
C ASP A 447 2.85 8.08 20.06
N GLN A 448 3.45 9.27 20.11
CA GLN A 448 2.74 10.55 20.02
C GLN A 448 3.32 11.39 18.90
N SER A 449 2.45 12.11 18.20
CA SER A 449 2.90 12.99 17.13
C SER A 449 2.09 14.26 17.07
N ALA A 450 2.73 15.32 16.57
CA ALA A 450 2.07 16.58 16.23
C ALA A 450 2.66 17.11 14.92
N PHE A 451 1.83 17.71 14.09
CA PHE A 451 2.27 18.24 12.80
C PHE A 451 1.57 19.55 12.43
N VAL A 452 2.24 20.32 11.60
CA VAL A 452 1.71 21.51 10.94
C VAL A 452 2.21 21.51 9.50
N GLU A 453 1.34 21.88 8.57
CA GLU A 453 1.65 22.02 7.15
C GLU A 453 0.90 23.22 6.56
N ASP A 454 1.53 23.90 5.61
CA ASP A 454 0.93 24.93 4.76
C ASP A 454 1.22 24.60 3.29
N LEU A 455 0.18 24.49 2.49
CA LEU A 455 0.26 24.46 1.04
C LEU A 455 -0.07 25.84 0.49
N PHE A 456 0.97 26.55 0.04
CA PHE A 456 0.87 27.91 -0.47
C PHE A 456 0.92 27.94 -1.99
N ARG A 457 -0.06 28.61 -2.62
CA ARG A 457 -0.17 28.77 -4.08
C ARG A 457 0.05 30.23 -4.47
N LEU A 458 1.01 30.46 -5.35
CA LEU A 458 1.28 31.80 -5.89
C LEU A 458 1.43 31.71 -7.43
N ARG A 459 0.40 32.10 -8.15
CA ARG A 459 0.32 31.99 -9.63
C ARG A 459 0.58 30.54 -10.05
N ASN A 460 1.75 30.31 -10.69
CA ASN A 460 2.17 28.99 -11.18
C ASN A 460 3.17 28.29 -10.24
N TRP A 461 3.30 28.76 -9.02
CA TRP A 461 4.11 28.13 -7.98
C TRP A 461 3.22 27.51 -6.92
N THR A 462 3.57 26.31 -6.50
CA THR A 462 2.99 25.64 -5.35
C THR A 462 4.11 25.25 -4.40
N ILE A 463 3.99 25.60 -3.15
CA ILE A 463 4.98 25.32 -2.11
C ILE A 463 4.24 24.63 -0.97
N SER A 464 4.66 23.41 -0.62
CA SER A 464 4.24 22.77 0.63
C SER A 464 5.39 22.82 1.62
N ALA A 465 5.14 23.28 2.83
CA ALA A 465 6.10 23.31 3.92
C ALA A 465 5.45 22.76 5.17
N GLY A 466 6.08 21.76 5.79
CA GLY A 466 5.56 21.09 6.95
C GLY A 466 6.63 20.77 7.99
N LEU A 467 6.19 20.61 9.21
CA LEU A 467 6.98 20.12 10.33
C LEU A 467 6.17 19.11 11.12
N ARG A 468 6.78 17.97 11.38
CA ARG A 468 6.22 16.93 12.25
C ARG A 468 7.16 16.68 13.42
N TRP A 469 6.59 16.52 14.61
CA TRP A 469 7.25 15.98 15.78
C TRP A 469 6.69 14.58 16.07
N ASP A 470 7.59 13.63 16.33
CA ASP A 470 7.26 12.26 16.73
C ASP A 470 7.96 11.95 18.05
N HIS A 471 7.25 11.28 18.96
CA HIS A 471 7.75 10.70 20.19
C HIS A 471 7.51 9.19 20.17
N TYR A 472 8.57 8.40 20.39
CA TYR A 472 8.56 6.94 20.40
C TYR A 472 8.98 6.42 21.78
N GLN A 473 8.26 5.43 22.31
CA GLN A 473 8.51 4.89 23.64
C GLN A 473 8.18 3.39 23.74
N LEU A 474 8.93 2.52 23.10
CA LEU A 474 8.86 1.06 23.29
C LEU A 474 10.15 0.54 23.96
N LEU A 475 11.23 0.39 23.20
CA LEU A 475 12.53 -0.05 23.69
C LEU A 475 13.37 1.12 24.22
N LEU A 476 13.23 2.26 23.59
CA LEU A 476 13.95 3.49 23.85
C LEU A 476 12.96 4.66 23.90
N ASN A 477 13.35 5.76 24.54
CA ASN A 477 12.58 6.99 24.53
C ASN A 477 13.27 7.98 23.61
N GLN A 478 12.66 8.30 22.47
CA GLN A 478 13.25 9.18 21.46
C GLN A 478 12.23 10.21 20.95
N ASN A 479 12.75 11.40 20.62
CA ASN A 479 11.99 12.44 19.93
C ASN A 479 12.63 12.76 18.59
N ALA A 480 11.82 12.98 17.57
CA ALA A 480 12.27 13.37 16.25
C ALA A 480 11.50 14.58 15.73
N PHE A 481 12.21 15.44 15.00
CA PHE A 481 11.61 16.54 14.23
C PHE A 481 11.89 16.30 12.75
N SER A 482 10.82 16.30 11.96
CA SER A 482 10.81 15.95 10.56
C SER A 482 10.32 17.12 9.70
N PRO A 483 11.19 18.11 9.38
CA PRO A 483 10.86 19.17 8.43
C PRO A 483 10.76 18.61 7.01
N ARG A 484 9.79 19.13 6.25
CA ARG A 484 9.51 18.77 4.86
C ARG A 484 9.22 20.00 4.04
N VAL A 485 9.74 20.06 2.83
CA VAL A 485 9.47 21.14 1.88
C VAL A 485 9.38 20.55 0.48
N SER A 486 8.31 20.88 -0.20
CA SER A 486 8.12 20.55 -1.62
C SER A 486 7.77 21.81 -2.40
N ILE A 487 8.29 21.92 -3.61
CA ILE A 487 8.06 23.06 -4.49
C ILE A 487 7.70 22.58 -5.90
N GLY A 488 6.62 23.10 -6.43
CA GLY A 488 6.16 22.86 -7.80
C GLY A 488 6.17 24.15 -8.64
N ARG A 489 6.51 24.03 -9.91
CA ARG A 489 6.42 25.11 -10.88
C ARG A 489 5.68 24.64 -12.13
N TYR A 490 4.49 25.17 -12.36
CA TYR A 490 3.77 24.92 -13.61
C TYR A 490 4.23 25.83 -14.74
N LEU A 491 4.51 25.24 -15.89
CA LEU A 491 4.85 25.92 -17.15
C LEU A 491 3.73 25.71 -18.18
N PRO A 492 2.75 26.64 -18.28
CA PRO A 492 1.52 26.44 -19.06
C PRO A 492 1.78 26.17 -20.55
N SER A 493 2.76 26.84 -21.16
CA SER A 493 3.09 26.68 -22.58
C SER A 493 3.57 25.28 -22.93
N LEU A 494 4.20 24.57 -21.98
CA LEU A 494 4.73 23.21 -22.12
C LEU A 494 3.78 22.17 -21.50
N LYS A 495 2.73 22.58 -20.80
CA LYS A 495 1.87 21.72 -19.96
C LYS A 495 2.74 20.82 -19.05
N LEU A 496 3.70 21.44 -18.36
CA LEU A 496 4.75 20.80 -17.61
C LEU A 496 4.75 21.34 -16.18
N VAL A 497 4.79 20.45 -15.19
CA VAL A 497 5.10 20.76 -13.80
C VAL A 497 6.51 20.26 -13.51
N LEU A 498 7.38 21.15 -13.06
CA LEU A 498 8.65 20.80 -12.44
C LEU A 498 8.45 20.77 -10.93
N HIS A 499 8.99 19.75 -10.24
CA HIS A 499 8.89 19.67 -8.79
C HIS A 499 10.23 19.27 -8.16
N GLY A 500 10.37 19.61 -6.89
CA GLY A 500 11.46 19.17 -6.06
C GLY A 500 11.05 19.10 -4.61
N SER A 501 11.57 18.12 -3.85
CA SER A 501 11.27 17.96 -2.44
C SER A 501 12.51 17.66 -1.61
N PHE A 502 12.44 18.06 -0.35
CA PHE A 502 13.29 17.62 0.74
C PHE A 502 12.41 17.16 1.89
N ASP A 503 12.62 15.92 2.32
CA ASP A 503 11.91 15.32 3.43
C ASP A 503 12.93 14.79 4.46
N ARG A 504 12.87 15.28 5.69
CA ARG A 504 13.45 14.56 6.81
C ARG A 504 12.37 13.65 7.36
N VAL A 505 12.71 12.37 7.52
CA VAL A 505 11.76 11.34 7.92
C VAL A 505 12.30 10.53 9.09
N PHE A 506 11.39 9.97 9.86
CA PHE A 506 11.65 9.16 11.04
C PHE A 506 10.83 7.89 10.96
N GLN A 507 11.43 6.74 11.29
CA GLN A 507 10.77 5.44 11.32
C GLN A 507 10.99 4.76 12.64
N THR A 508 9.91 4.29 13.26
CA THR A 508 9.96 3.39 14.42
C THR A 508 10.37 1.99 13.96
N PRO A 509 11.05 1.20 14.80
CA PRO A 509 11.34 -0.20 14.50
C PRO A 509 10.07 -0.99 14.21
N SER A 510 10.21 -2.07 13.45
CA SER A 510 9.12 -3.04 13.25
C SER A 510 8.74 -3.70 14.58
N PHE A 511 7.46 -4.00 14.79
CA PHE A 511 7.00 -4.75 15.97
C PHE A 511 7.29 -6.25 15.87
N GLU A 512 7.60 -6.73 14.70
CA GLU A 512 7.83 -8.14 14.44
C GLU A 512 9.04 -8.64 15.22
N ASN A 513 8.76 -9.46 16.25
CA ASN A 513 9.77 -10.09 17.11
C ASN A 513 10.81 -9.13 17.75
N ILE A 514 10.43 -7.87 17.96
CA ILE A 514 11.34 -6.86 18.51
C ILE A 514 11.70 -7.13 19.98
N LEU A 515 10.82 -7.76 20.75
CA LEU A 515 11.08 -8.06 22.15
C LEU A 515 12.07 -9.21 22.29
N ILE A 516 11.97 -10.26 21.44
CA ILE A 516 12.92 -11.36 21.44
C ILE A 516 14.32 -10.87 21.07
N SER A 517 14.47 -10.06 20.03
CA SER A 517 15.78 -9.53 19.62
C SER A 517 16.44 -8.60 20.66
N SER A 518 15.65 -8.08 21.60
CA SER A 518 16.11 -7.11 22.61
C SER A 518 16.25 -7.70 24.00
N SER A 519 15.89 -8.96 24.22
CA SER A 519 15.82 -9.59 25.54
C SER A 519 17.14 -10.22 25.99
N PRO A 520 17.58 -10.00 27.25
CA PRO A 520 18.72 -10.73 27.82
C PRO A 520 18.54 -12.28 27.92
N LYS A 521 17.30 -12.77 27.83
CA LYS A 521 17.03 -14.22 27.85
C LYS A 521 17.61 -14.95 26.64
N ILE A 522 17.86 -14.24 25.57
CA ILE A 522 18.40 -14.77 24.31
C ILE A 522 19.92 -14.85 24.32
N ASP A 523 20.58 -14.17 25.23
CA ASP A 523 22.07 -14.23 25.38
C ASP A 523 22.58 -15.67 25.65
N ALA A 524 21.71 -16.56 26.12
CA ALA A 524 22.03 -17.98 26.33
C ALA A 524 22.05 -18.84 25.06
N LEU A 525 21.62 -18.28 23.87
CA LEU A 525 21.56 -19.03 22.61
C LEU A 525 22.95 -19.33 22.01
N SER A 526 23.97 -18.57 22.37
CA SER A 526 25.34 -18.79 21.95
C SER A 526 26.32 -18.19 22.95
N ASP A 527 27.51 -18.81 23.10
CA ASP A 527 28.63 -18.25 23.87
C ASP A 527 29.18 -16.97 23.22
N GLN A 528 28.95 -16.81 21.91
CA GLN A 528 29.29 -15.62 21.13
C GLN A 528 28.00 -14.96 20.67
N PHE A 529 27.75 -13.77 21.17
CA PHE A 529 26.59 -12.99 20.77
C PHE A 529 26.88 -11.49 20.82
N LEU A 530 26.20 -10.75 19.97
CA LEU A 530 26.10 -9.30 20.01
C LEU A 530 24.62 -8.93 20.04
N ARG A 531 24.20 -8.18 21.07
CA ARG A 531 22.84 -7.70 21.20
C ARG A 531 22.85 -6.19 21.44
N LEU A 532 22.24 -5.45 20.53
CA LEU A 532 22.09 -4.01 20.59
C LEU A 532 20.60 -3.65 20.49
N PRO A 533 20.11 -2.68 21.29
CA PRO A 533 18.74 -2.25 21.17
C PRO A 533 18.50 -1.65 19.77
N VAL A 534 17.48 -2.13 19.07
CA VAL A 534 17.10 -1.58 17.76
C VAL A 534 16.63 -0.14 17.93
N GLN A 535 17.28 0.78 17.24
CA GLN A 535 16.99 2.19 17.30
C GLN A 535 16.08 2.61 16.13
N PRO A 536 15.21 3.61 16.34
CA PRO A 536 14.50 4.23 15.22
C PRO A 536 15.45 4.70 14.13
N SER A 537 15.03 4.51 12.89
CA SER A 537 15.75 5.00 11.71
C SER A 537 15.41 6.45 11.42
N SER A 538 16.33 7.18 10.81
CA SER A 538 16.07 8.53 10.30
C SER A 538 16.73 8.76 8.95
N GLY A 539 16.04 9.48 8.05
CA GLY A 539 16.57 9.72 6.70
C GLY A 539 16.37 11.14 6.22
N ASN A 540 17.24 11.57 5.32
CA ASN A 540 17.08 12.78 4.52
C ASN A 540 16.86 12.35 3.07
N TYR A 541 15.71 12.73 2.51
CA TYR A 541 15.30 12.38 1.16
C TYR A 541 15.27 13.62 0.28
N TYR A 542 15.80 13.48 -0.90
CA TYR A 542 15.86 14.51 -1.92
C TYR A 542 15.26 13.96 -3.21
N GLU A 543 14.33 14.69 -3.79
CA GLU A 543 13.74 14.36 -5.07
C GLU A 543 13.68 15.59 -5.97
N GLY A 544 13.90 15.39 -7.27
CA GLY A 544 13.61 16.36 -8.30
C GLY A 544 12.98 15.65 -9.49
N GLY A 545 11.95 16.25 -10.06
CA GLY A 545 11.24 15.57 -11.14
C GLY A 545 10.38 16.50 -11.99
N LEU A 546 9.67 15.87 -12.90
CA LEU A 546 8.74 16.54 -13.81
C LEU A 546 7.52 15.67 -14.10
N THR A 547 6.40 16.34 -14.30
CA THR A 547 5.16 15.73 -14.82
C THR A 547 4.70 16.54 -16.05
N GLN A 548 4.55 15.90 -17.19
CA GLN A 548 4.18 16.56 -18.44
C GLN A 548 2.99 15.91 -19.13
N ALA A 549 2.04 16.71 -19.57
CA ALA A 549 1.01 16.27 -20.49
C ALA A 549 1.52 16.31 -21.94
N VAL A 550 1.65 15.14 -22.56
CA VAL A 550 2.15 14.97 -23.91
C VAL A 550 0.96 14.76 -24.86
N PHE A 551 0.81 15.66 -25.87
CA PHE A 551 -0.29 15.64 -26.84
C PHE A 551 -1.71 15.58 -26.24
N ASN A 552 -1.91 15.97 -24.99
CA ASN A 552 -3.17 15.84 -24.22
C ASN A 552 -3.76 14.40 -24.19
N ARG A 553 -2.94 13.39 -24.34
CA ARG A 553 -3.33 11.97 -24.39
C ARG A 553 -2.44 11.07 -23.58
N MET A 554 -1.27 11.55 -23.21
CA MET A 554 -0.27 10.82 -22.44
C MET A 554 0.25 11.71 -21.32
N ARG A 555 0.60 11.09 -20.22
CA ARG A 555 1.30 11.72 -19.08
C ARG A 555 2.67 11.08 -18.93
N LEU A 556 3.69 11.92 -18.87
CA LEU A 556 5.07 11.52 -18.57
C LEU A 556 5.44 12.03 -17.20
N ASP A 557 5.81 11.13 -16.30
CA ASP A 557 6.38 11.41 -14.99
C ASP A 557 7.83 10.94 -14.99
N MET A 558 8.76 11.78 -14.52
CA MET A 558 10.18 11.43 -14.38
C MET A 558 10.70 11.99 -13.06
N ASN A 559 11.44 11.17 -12.29
CA ASN A 559 12.02 11.55 -11.02
C ASN A 559 13.46 11.09 -10.93
N VAL A 560 14.30 11.86 -10.24
CA VAL A 560 15.61 11.47 -9.73
C VAL A 560 15.60 11.68 -8.22
N TYR A 561 16.18 10.74 -7.49
CA TYR A 561 16.11 10.78 -6.03
C TYR A 561 17.41 10.32 -5.37
N ARG A 562 17.57 10.76 -4.12
CA ARG A 562 18.61 10.28 -3.20
C ARG A 562 18.02 10.18 -1.79
N ARG A 563 18.37 9.09 -1.09
CA ARG A 563 18.03 8.83 0.30
C ARG A 563 19.31 8.58 1.09
N ASP A 564 19.55 9.33 2.13
CA ASP A 564 20.63 9.15 3.09
C ASP A 564 19.99 8.75 4.43
N VAL A 565 20.13 7.49 4.82
CA VAL A 565 19.48 6.91 6.01
C VAL A 565 20.51 6.60 7.09
N ARG A 566 20.15 6.79 8.34
CA ARG A 566 20.88 6.42 9.56
C ARG A 566 20.09 5.38 10.34
N ASN A 567 20.78 4.47 11.02
CA ASN A 567 20.21 3.29 11.64
C ASN A 567 19.31 2.57 10.63
N TYR A 568 19.88 2.23 9.48
CA TYR A 568 19.14 1.61 8.38
C TYR A 568 18.59 0.26 8.85
N ALA A 569 17.27 0.14 8.88
CA ALA A 569 16.59 -1.06 9.32
C ALA A 569 16.65 -2.13 8.22
N ASP A 570 16.86 -3.35 8.64
CA ASP A 570 16.79 -4.59 7.87
C ASP A 570 16.23 -5.67 8.80
N ASP A 571 16.12 -6.92 8.37
CA ASP A 571 15.70 -8.02 9.23
C ASP A 571 16.65 -9.22 9.12
N ASP A 572 16.63 -10.08 10.13
CA ASP A 572 17.39 -11.32 10.20
C ASP A 572 16.47 -12.47 10.63
N GLN A 573 16.87 -13.69 10.35
CA GLN A 573 16.10 -14.88 10.63
C GLN A 573 16.64 -15.64 11.85
N LEU A 574 15.78 -15.91 12.83
CA LEU A 574 16.19 -16.58 14.04
C LEU A 574 16.39 -18.08 13.79
N LEU A 575 17.64 -18.55 13.87
CA LEU A 575 18.04 -19.97 13.91
C LEU A 575 17.41 -20.82 12.77
N ASN A 576 17.40 -20.32 11.54
CA ASN A 576 16.76 -20.99 10.40
C ASN A 576 15.26 -21.36 10.62
N THR A 577 14.57 -20.59 11.45
CA THR A 577 13.12 -20.70 11.63
C THR A 577 12.41 -19.76 10.63
N GLY A 578 11.08 -19.81 10.54
CA GLY A 578 10.29 -18.79 9.84
C GLY A 578 10.10 -17.50 10.65
N VAL A 579 10.93 -17.22 11.65
CA VAL A 579 10.81 -16.10 12.58
C VAL A 579 11.87 -15.06 12.23
N SER A 580 11.46 -13.93 11.70
CA SER A 580 12.32 -12.76 11.43
C SER A 580 12.29 -11.79 12.61
N TYR A 581 13.33 -11.00 12.77
CA TYR A 581 13.41 -9.92 13.74
C TYR A 581 14.22 -8.74 13.19
N PRO A 582 13.96 -7.50 13.65
CA PRO A 582 14.61 -6.33 13.09
C PRO A 582 16.08 -6.23 13.52
N ILE A 583 16.93 -5.84 12.58
CA ILE A 583 18.32 -5.44 12.77
C ILE A 583 18.52 -4.02 12.21
N ALA A 584 19.70 -3.44 12.45
CA ALA A 584 20.03 -2.12 11.92
C ALA A 584 21.53 -1.96 11.66
N PHE A 585 21.85 -1.23 10.59
CA PHE A 585 23.20 -0.85 10.17
C PHE A 585 23.43 0.66 10.35
N ASP A 586 24.70 1.11 10.41
CA ASP A 586 25.05 2.54 10.61
C ASP A 586 24.32 3.45 9.63
N LYS A 587 24.34 3.14 8.35
CA LYS A 587 23.71 3.95 7.32
C LYS A 587 23.43 3.19 6.03
N SER A 588 22.52 3.74 5.24
CA SER A 588 22.34 3.39 3.83
C SER A 588 22.31 4.64 2.96
N VAL A 589 22.81 4.50 1.73
CA VAL A 589 22.68 5.52 0.69
C VAL A 589 22.07 4.88 -0.55
N ILE A 590 20.88 5.34 -0.90
CA ILE A 590 20.11 4.84 -2.04
C ILE A 590 19.86 6.01 -3.00
N TYR A 591 20.09 5.80 -4.28
CA TYR A 591 19.79 6.81 -5.30
C TYR A 591 19.33 6.15 -6.60
N GLY A 592 18.57 6.89 -7.38
CA GLY A 592 18.02 6.35 -8.61
C GLY A 592 17.29 7.34 -9.47
N ALA A 593 16.73 6.80 -10.55
CA ALA A 593 15.92 7.53 -11.51
C ALA A 593 14.71 6.67 -11.91
N GLU A 594 13.59 7.32 -12.09
CA GLU A 594 12.32 6.68 -12.44
C GLU A 594 11.68 7.41 -13.61
N ALA A 595 10.95 6.66 -14.44
CA ALA A 595 10.14 7.22 -15.50
C ALA A 595 8.87 6.40 -15.70
N LYS A 596 7.72 7.07 -15.85
CA LYS A 596 6.46 6.44 -16.21
C LYS A 596 5.79 7.22 -17.34
N LEU A 597 5.52 6.53 -18.43
CA LEU A 597 4.68 7.04 -19.51
C LEU A 597 3.32 6.37 -19.41
N ALA A 598 2.30 7.12 -19.01
CA ALA A 598 0.92 6.66 -18.99
C ALA A 598 0.20 7.14 -20.26
N VAL A 599 -0.33 6.21 -21.03
CA VAL A 599 -1.20 6.48 -22.20
C VAL A 599 -2.64 6.42 -21.70
N VAL A 600 -3.25 7.58 -21.49
CA VAL A 600 -4.62 7.64 -20.95
C VAL A 600 -5.63 7.28 -22.05
N GLN A 601 -5.46 7.86 -23.25
CA GLN A 601 -6.28 7.52 -24.41
C GLN A 601 -5.60 7.90 -25.72
N LEU A 602 -5.06 6.94 -26.43
CA LEU A 602 -4.54 7.13 -27.78
C LEU A 602 -5.38 6.31 -28.77
N GLY A 603 -6.48 6.90 -29.21
CA GLY A 603 -7.49 6.20 -30.02
C GLY A 603 -8.15 5.10 -29.18
N LYS A 604 -7.86 3.83 -29.52
CA LYS A 604 -8.35 2.63 -28.83
C LYS A 604 -7.33 2.03 -27.84
N VAL A 605 -6.20 2.70 -27.63
CA VAL A 605 -5.10 2.21 -26.78
C VAL A 605 -5.04 3.02 -25.50
N ASN A 606 -4.92 2.35 -24.36
CA ASN A 606 -4.48 2.90 -23.08
C ASN A 606 -3.41 1.99 -22.46
N GLY A 607 -2.71 2.46 -21.44
CA GLY A 607 -1.71 1.63 -20.77
C GLY A 607 -0.55 2.45 -20.20
N TYR A 608 0.50 1.76 -19.83
CA TYR A 608 1.69 2.40 -19.28
C TYR A 608 2.99 1.64 -19.58
N LEU A 609 4.08 2.38 -19.53
CA LEU A 609 5.44 1.90 -19.47
C LEU A 609 6.10 2.55 -18.25
N SER A 610 6.62 1.74 -17.33
CA SER A 610 7.27 2.15 -16.10
C SER A 610 8.69 1.61 -16.08
N TYR A 611 9.67 2.46 -15.80
CA TYR A 611 11.08 2.09 -15.68
C TYR A 611 11.66 2.69 -14.41
N SER A 612 12.52 1.92 -13.73
CA SER A 612 13.27 2.36 -12.55
C SER A 612 14.71 1.88 -12.64
N TYR A 613 15.61 2.79 -12.30
CA TYR A 613 17.03 2.51 -12.05
C TYR A 613 17.33 2.84 -10.60
N MET A 614 17.98 1.93 -9.88
CA MET A 614 18.32 2.10 -8.48
C MET A 614 19.70 1.56 -8.16
N VAL A 615 20.38 2.21 -7.22
CA VAL A 615 21.63 1.77 -6.59
C VAL A 615 21.48 1.99 -5.10
N GLY A 616 21.62 0.93 -4.32
CA GLY A 616 21.62 0.95 -2.85
C GLY A 616 22.92 0.39 -2.30
N ASN A 617 23.45 0.99 -1.24
CA ASN A 617 24.57 0.46 -0.47
C ASN A 617 24.31 0.69 1.01
N VAL A 618 24.67 -0.30 1.81
CA VAL A 618 24.55 -0.33 3.28
C VAL A 618 25.94 -0.37 3.88
N TRP A 619 26.17 0.33 4.99
CA TRP A 619 27.47 0.44 5.66
C TRP A 619 27.41 -0.14 7.07
N PHE A 620 28.45 -0.88 7.41
CA PHE A 620 28.78 -1.25 8.78
C PHE A 620 29.17 0.00 9.62
N PRO A 621 29.20 -0.12 10.99
CA PRO A 621 28.88 -1.30 11.77
C PRO A 621 27.37 -1.54 11.92
N VAL A 622 26.98 -2.69 12.47
CA VAL A 622 25.62 -2.90 12.97
C VAL A 622 25.36 -1.97 14.15
N THR A 623 24.13 -1.45 14.23
CA THR A 623 23.72 -0.48 15.28
C THR A 623 22.52 -0.96 16.09
N GLY A 624 21.90 -2.09 15.73
CA GLY A 624 20.78 -2.69 16.44
C GLY A 624 20.56 -4.14 16.01
N GLY A 625 19.93 -4.93 16.89
CA GLY A 625 19.57 -6.32 16.63
C GLY A 625 20.31 -7.32 17.49
N LEU A 626 20.06 -8.61 17.21
CA LEU A 626 20.69 -9.76 17.83
C LEU A 626 21.51 -10.52 16.77
N PHE A 627 22.76 -10.81 17.08
CA PHE A 627 23.67 -11.60 16.24
C PHE A 627 24.25 -12.71 17.09
N LEU A 628 24.27 -13.95 16.60
CA LEU A 628 24.69 -15.14 17.31
C LEU A 628 25.85 -15.82 16.58
N GLY A 629 26.74 -16.51 17.32
CA GLY A 629 27.81 -17.33 16.75
C GLY A 629 28.74 -16.53 15.82
N ASP A 630 28.98 -17.05 14.63
CA ASP A 630 29.87 -16.43 13.63
C ASP A 630 29.35 -15.07 13.16
N ASP A 631 28.02 -14.89 13.07
CA ASP A 631 27.43 -13.59 12.74
C ASP A 631 27.76 -12.50 13.76
N ALA A 632 27.82 -12.86 15.05
CA ALA A 632 28.25 -11.93 16.09
C ALA A 632 29.72 -11.53 15.93
N ASN A 633 30.59 -12.47 15.55
CA ASN A 633 32.01 -12.20 15.30
C ASN A 633 32.16 -11.28 14.09
N ASP A 634 31.44 -11.53 13.03
CA ASP A 634 31.46 -10.72 11.82
C ASP A 634 30.93 -9.33 12.09
N ALA A 635 29.82 -9.18 12.80
CA ALA A 635 29.25 -7.92 13.22
C ALA A 635 30.21 -7.06 14.07
N ILE A 636 30.99 -7.71 14.96
CA ILE A 636 32.00 -7.05 15.81
C ILE A 636 33.27 -6.68 15.02
N THR A 637 33.68 -7.51 14.09
CA THR A 637 34.95 -7.33 13.35
C THR A 637 34.82 -6.45 12.14
N GLN A 638 33.67 -6.44 11.47
CA GLN A 638 33.37 -5.59 10.31
C GLN A 638 32.99 -4.17 10.75
N LEU A 639 33.94 -3.44 11.29
CA LEU A 639 33.71 -2.03 11.69
C LEU A 639 33.68 -1.06 10.50
N ASN A 640 34.19 -1.46 9.35
CA ASN A 640 34.31 -0.63 8.15
C ASN A 640 33.98 -1.47 6.91
N GLY A 641 33.32 -0.87 5.97
CA GLY A 641 32.95 -1.50 4.72
C GLY A 641 31.52 -1.16 4.32
N HIS A 642 31.15 -1.63 3.17
CA HIS A 642 29.78 -1.55 2.68
C HIS A 642 29.48 -2.73 1.77
N PHE A 643 28.22 -3.07 1.68
CA PHE A 643 27.69 -4.09 0.78
C PHE A 643 26.49 -3.54 0.00
N PRO A 644 26.09 -4.17 -1.12
CA PRO A 644 24.87 -3.80 -1.82
C PRO A 644 23.66 -3.99 -0.90
N ASP A 645 22.75 -3.04 -0.93
CA ASP A 645 21.41 -3.18 -0.34
C ASP A 645 20.73 -4.45 -0.88
N SER A 646 20.07 -5.25 -0.03
CA SER A 646 19.36 -6.47 -0.41
C SER A 646 18.40 -6.24 -1.57
N GLN A 647 17.84 -5.05 -1.65
CA GLN A 647 16.89 -4.61 -2.67
C GLN A 647 17.54 -3.93 -3.89
N ASP A 648 18.86 -3.96 -4.04
CA ASP A 648 19.59 -3.29 -5.14
C ASP A 648 19.37 -3.94 -6.51
N GLN A 649 18.12 -3.95 -6.99
CA GLN A 649 17.80 -4.31 -8.38
C GLN A 649 18.05 -3.14 -9.32
N ARG A 650 19.15 -3.17 -10.06
CA ARG A 650 19.62 -2.07 -10.90
C ARG A 650 18.62 -1.58 -11.93
N ASN A 651 17.83 -2.46 -12.52
CA ASN A 651 16.89 -2.09 -13.57
C ASN A 651 15.58 -2.87 -13.39
N THR A 652 14.48 -2.15 -13.39
CA THR A 652 13.13 -2.72 -13.37
C THR A 652 12.31 -2.06 -14.48
N LEU A 653 11.64 -2.88 -15.29
CA LEU A 653 10.74 -2.41 -16.35
C LEU A 653 9.40 -3.11 -16.21
N ARG A 654 8.31 -2.36 -16.21
CA ARG A 654 6.96 -2.90 -16.23
C ARG A 654 6.13 -2.19 -17.28
N THR A 655 5.32 -2.94 -17.99
CA THR A 655 4.45 -2.40 -19.04
C THR A 655 3.16 -3.17 -19.12
N ARG A 656 2.06 -2.47 -19.40
CA ARG A 656 0.79 -3.05 -19.74
C ARG A 656 0.07 -2.10 -20.71
N PHE A 657 -0.31 -2.59 -21.87
CA PHE A 657 -1.10 -1.87 -22.85
C PHE A 657 -2.37 -2.64 -23.16
N GLN A 658 -3.45 -1.91 -23.20
CA GLN A 658 -4.77 -2.41 -23.52
C GLN A 658 -5.26 -1.79 -24.85
N TYR A 659 -5.88 -2.61 -25.68
CA TYR A 659 -6.49 -2.24 -26.94
C TYR A 659 -7.98 -2.58 -26.92
N GLN A 660 -8.82 -1.57 -27.14
CA GLN A 660 -10.28 -1.74 -27.28
C GLN A 660 -10.59 -2.31 -28.67
N VAL A 661 -10.77 -3.62 -28.77
CA VAL A 661 -11.04 -4.31 -30.06
C VAL A 661 -12.42 -3.93 -30.59
N LEU A 662 -13.45 -4.13 -29.76
CA LEU A 662 -14.85 -3.77 -30.01
C LEU A 662 -15.39 -2.98 -28.79
N PRO A 663 -16.54 -2.31 -28.87
CA PRO A 663 -17.08 -1.53 -27.74
C PRO A 663 -17.23 -2.31 -26.42
N ARG A 664 -17.31 -3.66 -26.49
CA ARG A 664 -17.47 -4.55 -25.34
C ARG A 664 -16.31 -5.53 -25.16
N ILE A 665 -15.29 -5.48 -26.00
CA ILE A 665 -14.18 -6.45 -25.97
C ILE A 665 -12.87 -5.69 -25.99
N TRP A 666 -12.01 -5.98 -25.01
CA TRP A 666 -10.66 -5.45 -24.97
C TRP A 666 -9.63 -6.57 -24.78
N PHE A 667 -8.43 -6.30 -25.23
CA PHE A 667 -7.26 -7.15 -25.06
C PHE A 667 -6.14 -6.33 -24.43
N ALA A 668 -5.42 -6.90 -23.46
CA ALA A 668 -4.22 -6.29 -22.90
C ALA A 668 -3.03 -7.25 -22.94
N ALA A 669 -1.84 -6.68 -23.10
CA ALA A 669 -0.57 -7.38 -22.98
C ALA A 669 0.38 -6.56 -22.12
N GLY A 670 1.21 -7.25 -21.35
CA GLY A 670 2.18 -6.64 -20.45
C GLY A 670 3.44 -7.51 -20.31
N ALA A 671 4.47 -6.88 -19.77
CA ALA A 671 5.70 -7.56 -19.41
C ALA A 671 6.32 -6.94 -18.17
N GLU A 672 7.00 -7.77 -17.41
CA GLU A 672 7.81 -7.38 -16.26
C GLU A 672 9.22 -7.91 -16.44
N TYR A 673 10.21 -7.03 -16.24
CA TYR A 673 11.63 -7.35 -16.28
C TYR A 673 12.32 -6.79 -15.05
N GLY A 674 13.18 -7.60 -14.42
CA GLY A 674 14.10 -7.19 -13.35
C GLY A 674 15.49 -7.70 -13.61
N SER A 675 16.52 -6.88 -13.34
CA SER A 675 17.93 -7.24 -13.60
C SER A 675 18.48 -8.27 -12.60
N GLY A 676 17.74 -8.61 -11.55
CA GLY A 676 18.09 -9.53 -10.47
C GLY A 676 18.68 -8.80 -9.25
N LEU A 677 18.26 -9.30 -8.08
CA LEU A 677 18.75 -8.83 -6.78
C LEU A 677 20.17 -9.35 -6.50
N PRO A 678 20.95 -8.68 -5.65
CA PRO A 678 22.12 -9.28 -5.03
C PRO A 678 21.67 -10.43 -4.12
N PHE A 679 22.56 -11.33 -3.79
CA PHE A 679 22.34 -12.36 -2.76
C PHE A 679 23.62 -12.59 -2.00
N GLU A 680 23.50 -13.07 -0.78
CA GLU A 680 24.55 -13.61 0.03
C GLU A 680 24.15 -15.05 0.40
N TYR A 681 25.05 -16.00 0.21
CA TYR A 681 24.80 -17.41 0.48
C TYR A 681 26.03 -18.02 1.13
N GLU A 682 25.92 -18.41 2.37
CA GLU A 682 27.03 -18.94 3.17
C GLU A 682 27.47 -20.36 2.74
N GLY A 683 26.57 -21.08 2.04
CA GLY A 683 26.87 -22.41 1.53
C GLY A 683 27.63 -22.42 0.20
N THR A 684 28.09 -23.60 -0.20
CA THR A 684 28.68 -23.82 -1.52
C THR A 684 27.61 -23.98 -2.61
N GLU A 685 27.99 -23.90 -3.88
CA GLU A 685 27.10 -24.20 -5.01
C GLU A 685 26.58 -25.66 -4.94
N ALA A 686 27.37 -26.58 -4.36
CA ALA A 686 26.95 -27.96 -4.17
C ALA A 686 25.86 -28.09 -3.09
N ASP A 687 25.95 -27.31 -2.02
CA ASP A 687 24.91 -27.25 -0.99
C ASP A 687 23.62 -26.65 -1.55
N ALA A 688 23.73 -25.56 -2.32
CA ALA A 688 22.58 -24.98 -3.01
C ALA A 688 21.90 -25.97 -3.97
N LEU A 689 22.68 -26.78 -4.69
CA LEU A 689 22.15 -27.83 -5.56
C LEU A 689 21.38 -28.90 -4.78
N ALA A 690 21.89 -29.31 -3.61
CA ALA A 690 21.24 -30.31 -2.75
C ALA A 690 19.91 -29.80 -2.16
N ARG A 691 19.84 -28.53 -1.77
CA ARG A 691 18.67 -27.91 -1.14
C ARG A 691 17.60 -27.48 -2.14
N TYR A 692 17.99 -26.81 -3.22
CA TYR A 692 17.08 -26.10 -4.13
C TYR A 692 17.01 -26.69 -5.54
N GLY A 693 17.90 -27.63 -5.87
CA GLY A 693 17.93 -28.31 -7.16
C GLY A 693 18.55 -27.51 -8.32
N PRO A 694 18.84 -28.19 -9.46
CA PRO A 694 19.59 -27.59 -10.56
C PRO A 694 18.82 -26.49 -11.31
N GLN A 695 17.51 -26.51 -11.30
CA GLN A 695 16.68 -25.50 -11.99
C GLN A 695 16.85 -24.12 -11.33
N VAL A 696 16.76 -24.05 -10.00
CA VAL A 696 16.96 -22.82 -9.23
C VAL A 696 18.39 -22.34 -9.36
N VAL A 697 19.37 -23.21 -9.10
CA VAL A 697 20.80 -22.87 -9.14
C VAL A 697 21.22 -22.36 -10.52
N SER A 698 20.62 -22.87 -11.59
CA SER A 698 20.85 -22.33 -12.94
C SER A 698 20.44 -20.87 -13.11
N ARG A 699 19.61 -20.34 -12.23
CA ARG A 699 19.16 -18.93 -12.20
C ARG A 699 20.04 -18.04 -11.36
N ILE A 700 21.03 -18.57 -10.69
CA ILE A 700 21.97 -17.84 -9.82
C ILE A 700 23.28 -17.59 -10.55
N ASN A 701 23.87 -16.44 -10.32
CA ASN A 701 25.20 -16.09 -10.82
C ASN A 701 26.14 -15.86 -9.63
N PHE A 702 26.69 -16.95 -9.10
CA PHE A 702 27.61 -16.94 -7.95
C PHE A 702 28.84 -16.03 -8.16
N THR A 703 29.35 -15.96 -9.40
CA THR A 703 30.52 -15.10 -9.73
C THR A 703 30.22 -13.61 -9.55
N ARG A 704 28.97 -13.20 -9.80
CA ARG A 704 28.55 -11.79 -9.70
C ARG A 704 27.80 -11.47 -8.38
N GLY A 705 27.53 -12.48 -7.55
CA GLY A 705 26.70 -12.32 -6.37
C GLY A 705 25.29 -11.79 -6.68
N ARG A 706 24.69 -12.25 -7.81
CA ARG A 706 23.34 -11.77 -8.23
C ARG A 706 22.50 -12.87 -8.86
N ILE A 707 21.22 -12.76 -8.64
CA ILE A 707 20.22 -13.55 -9.35
C ILE A 707 20.23 -13.14 -10.84
N ARG A 708 20.01 -14.09 -11.74
CA ARG A 708 19.89 -13.81 -13.18
C ARG A 708 18.57 -13.08 -13.46
N PRO A 709 18.53 -12.20 -14.49
CA PRO A 709 17.36 -11.38 -14.78
C PRO A 709 16.07 -12.17 -14.89
N LEU A 710 15.01 -11.66 -14.28
CA LEU A 710 13.66 -12.17 -14.41
C LEU A 710 12.96 -11.56 -15.65
N LEU A 711 12.02 -12.30 -16.21
CA LEU A 711 11.14 -11.83 -17.27
C LEU A 711 9.81 -12.59 -17.21
N ALA A 712 8.71 -11.88 -17.08
CA ALA A 712 7.36 -12.42 -17.21
C ALA A 712 6.60 -11.66 -18.31
N VAL A 713 5.86 -12.39 -19.14
CA VAL A 713 4.97 -11.82 -20.17
C VAL A 713 3.55 -12.22 -19.82
N ASN A 714 2.65 -11.24 -19.79
CA ASN A 714 1.27 -11.41 -19.34
C ASN A 714 0.29 -10.93 -20.39
N SER A 715 -0.94 -11.47 -20.39
CA SER A 715 -2.01 -11.00 -21.25
C SER A 715 -3.36 -11.10 -20.56
N SER A 716 -4.33 -10.30 -21.04
CA SER A 716 -5.71 -10.35 -20.56
C SER A 716 -6.67 -10.16 -21.72
N LEU A 717 -7.82 -10.83 -21.67
CA LEU A 717 -8.96 -10.63 -22.56
C LEU A 717 -10.19 -10.37 -21.71
N GLY A 718 -10.83 -9.20 -21.88
CA GLY A 718 -12.05 -8.84 -21.17
C GLY A 718 -13.22 -8.60 -22.12
N VAL A 719 -14.41 -9.02 -21.66
CA VAL A 719 -15.66 -8.92 -22.41
C VAL A 719 -16.78 -8.44 -21.49
N ASP A 720 -17.44 -7.32 -21.83
CA ASP A 720 -18.68 -6.93 -21.18
C ASP A 720 -19.82 -7.82 -21.72
N VAL A 721 -20.09 -8.92 -21.03
CA VAL A 721 -21.09 -9.93 -21.39
C VAL A 721 -22.50 -9.32 -21.38
N TYR A 722 -22.76 -8.52 -20.35
CA TYR A 722 -23.99 -7.75 -20.23
C TYR A 722 -23.65 -6.30 -19.83
N LYS A 723 -24.31 -5.34 -20.49
CA LYS A 723 -24.18 -3.92 -20.16
C LYS A 723 -25.56 -3.26 -20.32
N GLY A 724 -26.26 -3.14 -19.19
CA GLY A 724 -27.52 -2.43 -19.05
C GLY A 724 -27.34 -1.08 -18.32
N GLU A 725 -28.43 -0.39 -18.06
CA GLU A 725 -28.40 0.90 -17.35
C GLU A 725 -28.09 0.74 -15.86
N ARG A 726 -28.48 -0.40 -15.25
CA ARG A 726 -28.33 -0.67 -13.80
C ARG A 726 -27.39 -1.81 -13.48
N MET A 727 -27.01 -2.62 -14.47
CA MET A 727 -26.18 -3.79 -14.23
C MET A 727 -25.14 -3.93 -15.33
N ILE A 728 -23.91 -4.19 -14.94
CA ILE A 728 -22.81 -4.52 -15.84
C ILE A 728 -22.24 -5.87 -15.39
N THR A 729 -22.08 -6.80 -16.33
CA THR A 729 -21.41 -8.08 -16.09
C THR A 729 -20.22 -8.20 -17.05
N ARG A 730 -19.02 -8.32 -16.49
CA ARG A 730 -17.76 -8.47 -17.23
C ARG A 730 -17.15 -9.83 -16.95
N PHE A 731 -16.69 -10.47 -18.00
CA PHE A 731 -15.88 -11.67 -17.94
C PHE A 731 -14.47 -11.37 -18.42
N GLN A 732 -13.47 -11.85 -17.72
CA GLN A 732 -12.05 -11.64 -18.03
C GLN A 732 -11.29 -12.95 -17.93
N VAL A 733 -10.34 -13.15 -18.81
CA VAL A 733 -9.37 -14.27 -18.77
C VAL A 733 -7.98 -13.67 -18.78
N ASP A 734 -7.16 -14.05 -17.82
CA ASP A 734 -5.79 -13.60 -17.64
C ASP A 734 -4.81 -14.75 -17.81
N GLY A 735 -3.69 -14.47 -18.46
CA GLY A 735 -2.55 -15.36 -18.55
C GLY A 735 -1.32 -14.70 -17.94
N GLY A 736 -0.79 -15.28 -16.87
CA GLY A 736 0.44 -14.86 -16.21
C GLY A 736 1.64 -15.68 -16.68
N ASN A 737 2.83 -15.06 -16.76
CA ASN A 737 4.09 -15.69 -17.17
C ASN A 737 3.93 -16.66 -18.35
N LEU A 738 3.35 -16.20 -19.45
CA LEU A 738 3.00 -17.01 -20.63
C LEU A 738 4.19 -17.79 -21.20
N THR A 739 5.39 -17.28 -21.03
CA THR A 739 6.64 -17.93 -21.45
C THR A 739 7.04 -19.10 -20.57
N ASN A 740 6.38 -19.28 -19.42
CA ASN A 740 6.69 -20.30 -18.41
C ASN A 740 8.16 -20.30 -17.98
N ARG A 741 8.76 -19.12 -17.92
CA ARG A 741 10.15 -18.97 -17.50
C ARG A 741 10.23 -19.12 -15.98
N LEU A 742 11.17 -19.91 -15.49
CA LEU A 742 11.49 -19.93 -14.05
C LEU A 742 12.17 -18.60 -13.68
N ASN A 743 11.54 -17.85 -12.82
CA ASN A 743 12.03 -16.57 -12.29
C ASN A 743 12.26 -16.73 -10.78
N VAL A 744 13.51 -16.66 -10.36
CA VAL A 744 13.88 -16.56 -8.94
C VAL A 744 13.80 -15.07 -8.59
N ILE A 745 13.05 -14.75 -7.54
CA ILE A 745 12.89 -13.38 -7.03
C ILE A 745 14.02 -13.10 -6.06
N ASP A 746 14.23 -14.02 -5.10
CA ASP A 746 15.20 -13.93 -4.06
C ASP A 746 15.91 -15.27 -3.84
N PHE A 747 17.16 -15.25 -3.32
CA PHE A 747 17.96 -16.45 -3.13
C PHE A 747 18.96 -16.30 -2.00
N GLY A 748 18.76 -17.05 -0.91
CA GLY A 748 19.72 -17.22 0.17
C GLY A 748 20.28 -15.92 0.70
N GLY A 749 19.49 -14.83 0.63
CA GLY A 749 19.85 -13.55 1.18
C GLY A 749 20.11 -13.66 2.68
N LEU A 750 20.82 -12.69 3.24
CA LEU A 750 21.11 -12.64 4.68
C LEU A 750 19.85 -12.79 5.53
N PHE A 751 18.67 -12.45 4.99
CA PHE A 751 17.47 -12.24 5.76
C PHE A 751 16.22 -12.92 5.19
N SER A 752 16.22 -13.29 3.92
CA SER A 752 15.07 -13.92 3.26
C SER A 752 15.51 -15.16 2.51
N GLY A 753 14.93 -16.28 2.77
CA GLY A 753 15.25 -17.54 2.10
C GLY A 753 15.16 -17.47 0.56
N ASN A 754 14.95 -18.61 -0.10
CA ASN A 754 14.75 -18.66 -1.54
C ASN A 754 13.27 -18.40 -1.90
N ALA A 755 13.00 -17.58 -2.92
CA ALA A 755 11.66 -17.25 -3.39
C ALA A 755 11.57 -17.34 -4.92
N ILE A 756 10.59 -18.11 -5.41
CA ILE A 756 10.34 -18.32 -6.83
C ILE A 756 9.01 -17.67 -7.22
N ALA A 757 9.03 -16.88 -8.31
CA ALA A 757 7.80 -16.33 -8.86
C ALA A 757 6.91 -17.42 -9.46
N PRO A 758 5.58 -17.18 -9.56
CA PRO A 758 4.65 -18.13 -10.14
C PRO A 758 5.05 -18.57 -11.55
N ALA A 759 4.91 -19.86 -11.85
CA ALA A 759 5.00 -20.40 -13.19
C ALA A 759 3.85 -19.87 -14.06
N ARG A 760 3.73 -20.34 -15.31
CA ARG A 760 2.60 -19.94 -16.17
C ARG A 760 1.27 -20.28 -15.52
N SER A 761 0.39 -19.28 -15.46
CA SER A 761 -0.94 -19.38 -14.86
C SER A 761 -2.03 -18.86 -15.80
N VAL A 762 -3.23 -19.36 -15.61
CA VAL A 762 -4.45 -18.86 -16.25
C VAL A 762 -5.50 -18.64 -15.16
N THR A 763 -6.14 -17.48 -15.17
CA THR A 763 -7.21 -17.14 -14.23
C THR A 763 -8.42 -16.62 -15.00
N MET A 764 -9.61 -16.99 -14.57
CA MET A 764 -10.88 -16.48 -15.08
C MET A 764 -11.56 -15.67 -13.98
N ARG A 765 -12.12 -14.52 -14.34
CA ARG A 765 -12.80 -13.61 -13.41
C ARG A 765 -14.13 -13.14 -13.98
N LEU A 766 -15.18 -13.23 -13.19
CA LEU A 766 -16.51 -12.72 -13.48
C LEU A 766 -16.81 -11.59 -12.46
N ASN A 767 -17.09 -10.40 -12.95
CA ASN A 767 -17.49 -9.25 -12.13
C ASN A 767 -18.90 -8.82 -12.56
N THR A 768 -19.79 -8.65 -11.59
CA THR A 768 -21.15 -8.11 -11.80
C THR A 768 -21.41 -7.01 -10.80
N SER A 769 -21.75 -5.81 -11.28
CA SER A 769 -22.14 -4.65 -10.48
C SER A 769 -23.54 -4.18 -10.84
N PHE A 770 -24.32 -3.70 -9.84
CA PHE A 770 -25.69 -3.20 -10.01
C PHE A 770 -26.04 -2.09 -9.04
#